data_bbf47a2c8b175c1526239ceef421487e
#
_entry.id   bbf47a2c8b175c1526239ceef421487e
#
_cell.length_a   1.000
_cell.length_b   1.000
_cell.length_c   1.000
_cell.angle_alpha   90.00
_cell.angle_beta   90.00
_cell.angle_gamma   90.00
#
_symmetry.space_group_name_H-M   'P 1'
#
loop_
_entity.id
_entity.type
_entity.pdbx_description
1 polymer ?
#
loop_
_entity_poly.entity_id
_entity_poly.type
_entity_poly.pdbx_seq_one_letter_code
_entity_poly.pdbx_strand_id
1 'polypeptide(L)'
;MNQILIKISLAFIALIECSGFSLVFAQGNRPVGTWKDHFPYEKVLEVTSGGEFVYARTDLAVFSLNPASHKVNKYSKVQGLSQSNPTAIKWYDGDMENDVEGFLIIGYANGNLDLFQDGGTYNLPDIVTSNIIGDKGIRSIFVEGNFAFLACGFGVVVIDLERFEVQDTWYINGQQQLLEITSVVLHDDIWVVATASGVYEAPTDHPFLSSADAWTRWEDLPESASSYVSDLIYFGNDILVHLGDETSGRLWRSLDGSPWELFPGWPAEGTELHSLATNLTTSVVPENEVLLIGLCCSVERYDTEYNLIPEINALGGWLQVRDLEYDKNDPGVIWIATLIGGLVRFVTDPIEGGTNNGVFFPGGPDNANVRKLDCWNSNLWVATGGVDETWVGLYTSVGVHGLVDGNWIDVVSLEGENDISGIRDFLCVSIDPLNPSHIMFGSWEEGLIEVLDGEMVAIYNSANSTVVEGDFGSTPRTGVAGVDYDKFGNLWFTNAYSTSPLQVRLADGTFIAMDLGDSFTSNDNIGGVKVTRDGYVWVILPRGGGILVYDPAGTPGITSDDDWRFLSTSESQGALPSNYIYSIEEDLDGEIWIGTGSGPAIFYRTESLFNDDNETTASQILIQQDGNYQYLLETETVTAVVIDGGNRKWVGTSGSGVYVLSEDGMTIENHFSSENSPIPANSILDIAINHGNGEVFVATARGIISYLGEATNWDPEMESIFVFPNPVDEFHQGPITVDGLDFESIVHITDAAGRVVGVVESMGGRAVWDGLMSDGTPAPYGVYLIFAVDRDGNTSASTKLAITR
;
A
#
# COMPACT_ATOMS: atom_id res chain seq x y z
N MET A 1 -31.87 12.00 -44.99
CA MET A 1 -31.32 12.68 -43.82
C MET A 1 -30.43 11.77 -42.99
N ASN A 2 -30.76 10.51 -42.79
CA ASN A 2 -29.88 9.58 -42.00
C ASN A 2 -28.57 9.13 -42.68
N GLN A 3 -28.46 9.13 -44.01
CA GLN A 3 -27.21 8.77 -44.69
C GLN A 3 -26.18 9.93 -44.77
N ILE A 4 -26.60 11.17 -44.55
CA ILE A 4 -25.70 12.33 -44.52
C ILE A 4 -25.07 12.47 -43.14
N LEU A 5 -25.81 12.14 -42.07
CA LEU A 5 -25.28 12.14 -40.70
C LEU A 5 -24.24 11.05 -40.47
N ILE A 6 -24.38 9.87 -41.06
CA ILE A 6 -23.39 8.76 -40.95
C ILE A 6 -22.09 9.10 -41.70
N LYS A 7 -22.19 9.80 -42.83
CA LYS A 7 -20.99 10.24 -43.59
C LYS A 7 -20.25 11.41 -42.93
N ILE A 8 -20.94 12.24 -42.17
CA ILE A 8 -20.32 13.33 -41.38
C ILE A 8 -19.61 12.76 -40.14
N SER A 9 -20.19 11.73 -39.48
CA SER A 9 -19.55 11.04 -38.34
C SER A 9 -18.31 10.24 -38.79
N LEU A 10 -18.35 9.58 -39.94
CA LEU A 10 -17.19 8.87 -40.49
C LEU A 10 -16.08 9.80 -41.01
N ALA A 11 -16.45 11.01 -41.53
CA ALA A 11 -15.47 12.01 -41.93
C ALA A 11 -14.80 12.70 -40.70
N PHE A 12 -15.48 12.81 -39.56
CA PHE A 12 -14.89 13.31 -38.33
C PHE A 12 -13.95 12.31 -37.69
N ILE A 13 -14.23 11.01 -37.76
CA ILE A 13 -13.35 9.93 -37.28
C ILE A 13 -12.11 9.81 -38.18
N ALA A 14 -12.25 9.94 -39.51
CA ALA A 14 -11.11 9.88 -40.44
C ALA A 14 -10.21 11.14 -40.43
N LEU A 15 -10.68 12.27 -39.90
CA LEU A 15 -9.89 13.50 -39.71
C LEU A 15 -9.10 13.48 -38.38
N ILE A 16 -9.42 12.60 -37.45
CA ILE A 16 -8.68 12.39 -36.20
C ILE A 16 -7.49 11.44 -36.42
N GLU A 17 -7.59 10.50 -37.38
CA GLU A 17 -6.51 9.57 -37.73
C GLU A 17 -5.39 10.16 -38.63
N CYS A 18 -5.56 11.36 -39.20
CA CYS A 18 -4.57 11.97 -40.08
C CYS A 18 -3.80 13.17 -39.48
N SER A 19 -4.09 13.59 -38.30
CA SER A 19 -3.23 14.47 -37.52
C SER A 19 -2.51 13.60 -36.49
N GLY A 20 -1.21 13.39 -36.68
CA GLY A 20 -0.32 12.82 -35.62
C GLY A 20 -0.22 13.77 -34.43
N PHE A 21 -1.35 14.07 -33.80
CA PHE A 21 -1.39 14.51 -32.43
C PHE A 21 -1.22 13.24 -31.61
N SER A 22 -0.01 12.96 -31.14
CA SER A 22 0.17 12.27 -29.89
C SER A 22 -0.73 13.00 -28.89
N LEU A 23 -1.85 12.38 -28.52
CA LEU A 23 -2.54 12.74 -27.30
C LEU A 23 -1.53 12.46 -26.18
N VAL A 24 -0.75 13.45 -25.82
CA VAL A 24 -0.16 13.54 -24.49
C VAL A 24 -1.38 13.56 -23.60
N PHE A 25 -1.77 12.40 -23.10
CA PHE A 25 -2.71 12.31 -21.99
C PHE A 25 -2.13 13.22 -20.92
N ALA A 26 -2.83 14.30 -20.61
CA ALA A 26 -2.50 15.12 -19.45
C ALA A 26 -2.47 14.16 -18.26
N GLN A 27 -1.29 13.76 -17.85
CA GLN A 27 -1.08 13.18 -16.53
C GLN A 27 -1.75 14.16 -15.59
N GLY A 28 -2.74 13.67 -14.82
CA GLY A 28 -3.54 14.52 -13.96
C GLY A 28 -2.59 15.42 -13.17
N ASN A 29 -2.86 16.73 -13.15
CA ASN A 29 -2.02 17.82 -12.63
C ASN A 29 -1.71 17.67 -11.12
N ARG A 30 -1.05 16.57 -10.73
CA ARG A 30 -0.60 16.37 -9.36
C ARG A 30 0.68 17.20 -9.15
N PRO A 31 0.72 18.11 -8.18
CA PRO A 31 1.91 18.89 -7.91
C PRO A 31 3.08 18.00 -7.46
N VAL A 32 4.29 18.38 -7.84
CA VAL A 32 5.53 17.81 -7.31
C VAL A 32 5.53 17.96 -5.77
N GLY A 33 6.06 16.96 -5.07
CA GLY A 33 6.03 16.91 -3.61
C GLY A 33 4.78 16.27 -3.02
N THR A 34 3.84 15.79 -3.83
CA THR A 34 2.60 15.17 -3.35
C THR A 34 2.66 13.64 -3.34
N TRP A 35 1.92 13.07 -2.41
CA TRP A 35 1.77 11.62 -2.25
C TRP A 35 0.49 11.10 -2.90
N LYS A 36 0.47 9.81 -3.25
CA LYS A 36 -0.70 9.06 -3.71
C LYS A 36 -0.67 7.66 -3.11
N ASP A 37 -1.79 7.24 -2.56
CA ASP A 37 -1.96 5.88 -2.05
C ASP A 37 -2.32 4.89 -3.18
N HIS A 38 -1.82 3.66 -3.03
CA HIS A 38 -2.12 2.51 -3.86
C HIS A 38 -2.50 1.34 -2.94
N PHE A 39 -3.51 1.55 -2.09
CA PHE A 39 -3.94 0.58 -1.11
C PHE A 39 -5.01 -0.36 -1.67
N PRO A 40 -5.12 -1.60 -1.16
CA PRO A 40 -6.19 -2.52 -1.48
C PRO A 40 -7.48 -2.09 -0.76
N TYR A 41 -8.37 -1.43 -1.49
CA TYR A 41 -9.65 -0.98 -0.95
C TYR A 41 -10.76 -2.03 -1.05
N GLU A 42 -10.53 -3.12 -1.74
CA GLU A 42 -11.51 -4.20 -1.90
C GLU A 42 -11.78 -4.93 -0.59
N LYS A 43 -10.81 -5.00 0.30
CA LYS A 43 -10.91 -5.64 1.62
C LYS A 43 -11.55 -4.69 2.63
N VAL A 44 -12.88 -4.75 2.77
CA VAL A 44 -13.65 -3.93 3.71
C VAL A 44 -13.87 -4.69 5.02
N LEU A 45 -13.56 -4.05 6.14
CA LEU A 45 -13.57 -4.66 7.48
C LEU A 45 -14.70 -4.16 8.36
N GLU A 46 -15.18 -2.94 8.14
CA GLU A 46 -16.22 -2.32 8.94
C GLU A 46 -16.98 -1.28 8.10
N VAL A 47 -18.25 -1.08 8.39
CA VAL A 47 -19.12 -0.15 7.68
C VAL A 47 -19.93 0.68 8.68
N THR A 48 -20.15 1.96 8.37
CA THR A 48 -21.12 2.79 9.08
C THR A 48 -21.80 3.77 8.11
N SER A 49 -23.10 3.98 8.31
CA SER A 49 -23.90 4.87 7.48
C SER A 49 -24.26 6.15 8.22
N GLY A 50 -24.26 7.28 7.54
CA GLY A 50 -24.69 8.53 8.14
C GLY A 50 -24.60 9.74 7.22
N GLY A 51 -25.47 10.71 7.44
CA GLY A 51 -25.62 11.83 6.53
C GLY A 51 -26.03 11.35 5.13
N GLU A 52 -25.31 11.77 4.10
CA GLU A 52 -25.51 11.37 2.70
C GLU A 52 -24.57 10.25 2.25
N PHE A 53 -23.75 9.72 3.16
CA PHE A 53 -22.68 8.79 2.84
C PHE A 53 -22.76 7.50 3.62
N VAL A 54 -22.12 6.48 3.07
CA VAL A 54 -21.75 5.25 3.75
C VAL A 54 -20.24 5.21 3.79
N TYR A 55 -19.68 5.02 4.98
CA TYR A 55 -18.25 4.94 5.20
C TYR A 55 -17.82 3.50 5.42
N ALA A 56 -16.71 3.14 4.84
CA ALA A 56 -16.15 1.80 4.92
C ALA A 56 -14.67 1.87 5.29
N ARG A 57 -14.27 1.03 6.23
CA ARG A 57 -12.89 0.92 6.72
C ARG A 57 -12.21 -0.28 6.08
N THR A 58 -10.98 -0.08 5.67
CA THR A 58 -10.04 -1.13 5.28
C THR A 58 -8.90 -1.23 6.30
N ASP A 59 -7.91 -2.08 6.08
CA ASP A 59 -6.73 -2.18 6.95
C ASP A 59 -5.92 -0.88 7.03
N LEU A 60 -5.92 -0.04 5.99
CA LEU A 60 -5.01 1.11 5.85
C LEU A 60 -5.71 2.46 5.70
N ALA A 61 -6.99 2.46 5.40
CA ALA A 61 -7.70 3.67 5.00
C ALA A 61 -9.20 3.55 5.25
N VAL A 62 -9.90 4.64 5.01
CA VAL A 62 -11.36 4.71 4.96
C VAL A 62 -11.77 5.21 3.58
N PHE A 63 -12.94 4.85 3.12
CA PHE A 63 -13.56 5.49 1.96
C PHE A 63 -15.03 5.78 2.23
N SER A 64 -15.58 6.74 1.51
CA SER A 64 -17.03 7.02 1.53
C SER A 64 -17.66 6.70 0.17
N LEU A 65 -18.89 6.25 0.22
CA LEU A 65 -19.78 6.09 -0.92
C LEU A 65 -20.99 7.01 -0.74
N ASN A 66 -21.30 7.81 -1.74
CA ASN A 66 -22.61 8.46 -1.83
C ASN A 66 -23.60 7.53 -2.57
N PRO A 67 -24.62 6.96 -1.90
CA PRO A 67 -25.48 5.95 -2.51
C PRO A 67 -26.32 6.48 -3.70
N ALA A 68 -26.58 7.80 -3.76
CA ALA A 68 -27.38 8.40 -4.81
C ALA A 68 -26.58 8.65 -6.10
N SER A 69 -25.32 9.06 -5.98
CA SER A 69 -24.45 9.39 -7.13
C SER A 69 -23.46 8.27 -7.47
N HIS A 70 -23.30 7.28 -6.62
CA HIS A 70 -22.27 6.22 -6.66
C HIS A 70 -20.84 6.77 -6.65
N LYS A 71 -20.65 8.01 -6.21
CA LYS A 71 -19.33 8.60 -6.07
C LYS A 71 -18.62 8.03 -4.86
N VAL A 72 -17.40 7.54 -5.06
CA VAL A 72 -16.51 7.02 -4.03
C VAL A 72 -15.38 8.00 -3.80
N ASN A 73 -15.08 8.32 -2.53
CA ASN A 73 -13.93 9.15 -2.17
C ASN A 73 -13.04 8.36 -1.20
N LYS A 74 -11.71 8.53 -1.34
CA LYS A 74 -10.70 7.90 -0.51
C LYS A 74 -10.26 8.82 0.63
N TYR A 75 -9.95 8.24 1.78
CA TYR A 75 -9.40 8.93 2.94
C TYR A 75 -8.29 8.08 3.56
N SER A 76 -7.08 8.54 3.41
CA SER A 76 -5.87 7.99 4.03
C SER A 76 -5.05 9.14 4.63
N LYS A 77 -3.84 8.88 5.10
CA LYS A 77 -2.92 9.96 5.48
C LYS A 77 -2.63 10.94 4.34
N VAL A 78 -2.73 10.50 3.09
CA VAL A 78 -2.59 11.36 1.91
C VAL A 78 -3.70 12.42 1.86
N GLN A 79 -4.92 12.08 2.28
CA GLN A 79 -6.07 12.98 2.31
C GLN A 79 -6.31 13.59 3.69
N GLY A 80 -5.36 13.46 4.64
CA GLY A 80 -5.37 14.19 5.90
C GLY A 80 -5.81 13.41 7.13
N LEU A 81 -5.99 12.07 7.06
CA LEU A 81 -6.08 11.28 8.27
C LEU A 81 -4.76 11.33 9.03
N SER A 82 -4.82 11.33 10.37
CA SER A 82 -3.62 11.46 11.18
C SER A 82 -2.79 10.17 11.26
N GLN A 83 -3.39 9.00 11.00
CA GLN A 83 -2.73 7.71 11.04
C GLN A 83 -3.13 6.81 9.86
N SER A 84 -2.26 5.84 9.54
CA SER A 84 -2.61 4.69 8.72
C SER A 84 -3.00 3.54 9.65
N ASN A 85 -3.98 2.75 9.39
CA ASN A 85 -4.39 1.64 10.25
C ASN A 85 -5.56 1.99 11.20
N PRO A 86 -6.67 2.47 10.64
CA PRO A 86 -7.90 2.62 11.41
C PRO A 86 -8.37 1.23 11.90
N THR A 87 -8.89 1.16 13.13
CA THR A 87 -9.35 -0.09 13.75
C THR A 87 -10.83 -0.09 14.07
N ALA A 88 -11.45 1.09 14.16
CA ALA A 88 -12.88 1.24 14.37
C ALA A 88 -13.39 2.51 13.70
N ILE A 89 -14.61 2.48 13.20
CA ILE A 89 -15.32 3.65 12.67
C ILE A 89 -16.74 3.72 13.18
N LYS A 90 -17.27 4.91 13.44
CA LYS A 90 -18.67 5.13 13.76
C LYS A 90 -19.12 6.52 13.34
N TRP A 91 -20.29 6.61 12.74
CA TRP A 91 -20.90 7.90 12.44
C TRP A 91 -21.59 8.48 13.66
N TYR A 92 -21.37 9.77 13.93
CA TYR A 92 -22.11 10.61 14.85
C TYR A 92 -23.04 11.55 14.09
N ASP A 93 -24.33 11.56 14.42
CA ASP A 93 -25.34 12.31 13.68
C ASP A 93 -25.28 13.83 13.90
N GLY A 94 -24.49 14.27 14.87
CA GLY A 94 -24.46 15.64 15.31
C GLY A 94 -25.58 15.98 16.29
N ASP A 95 -25.60 17.24 16.72
CA ASP A 95 -26.64 17.82 17.57
C ASP A 95 -27.17 19.11 16.94
N MET A 96 -28.30 19.00 16.26
CA MET A 96 -28.92 20.13 15.57
C MET A 96 -29.44 21.22 16.55
N GLU A 97 -29.67 20.88 17.82
CA GLU A 97 -30.07 21.86 18.84
C GLU A 97 -28.91 22.77 19.24
N ASN A 98 -27.69 22.21 19.23
CA ASN A 98 -26.45 22.91 19.56
C ASN A 98 -25.61 23.31 18.34
N ASP A 99 -26.13 23.19 17.11
CA ASP A 99 -25.47 23.52 15.84
C ASP A 99 -24.19 22.70 15.58
N VAL A 100 -24.19 21.43 16.02
CA VAL A 100 -23.12 20.48 15.77
C VAL A 100 -23.49 19.61 14.59
N GLU A 101 -22.76 19.70 13.50
CA GLU A 101 -22.93 18.83 12.32
C GLU A 101 -22.40 17.43 12.60
N GLY A 102 -22.96 16.42 11.92
CA GLY A 102 -22.51 15.04 12.01
C GLY A 102 -21.12 14.84 11.41
N PHE A 103 -20.37 13.89 11.94
CA PHE A 103 -19.03 13.53 11.49
C PHE A 103 -18.71 12.05 11.75
N LEU A 104 -17.66 11.58 11.06
CA LEU A 104 -17.14 10.22 11.25
C LEU A 104 -16.09 10.21 12.37
N ILE A 105 -16.25 9.29 13.31
CA ILE A 105 -15.27 9.00 14.37
C ILE A 105 -14.41 7.84 13.88
N ILE A 106 -13.07 8.01 13.91
CA ILE A 106 -12.11 7.00 13.45
C ILE A 106 -11.14 6.70 14.58
N GLY A 107 -11.19 5.49 15.10
CA GLY A 107 -10.26 4.97 16.11
C GLY A 107 -9.09 4.22 15.47
N TYR A 108 -7.92 4.27 16.12
CA TYR A 108 -6.70 3.64 15.61
C TYR A 108 -6.10 2.63 16.59
N ALA A 109 -5.27 1.72 16.07
CA ALA A 109 -4.59 0.67 16.81
C ALA A 109 -3.66 1.19 17.93
N ASN A 110 -3.17 2.42 17.84
CA ASN A 110 -2.31 3.04 18.84
C ASN A 110 -3.07 3.88 19.88
N GLY A 111 -4.40 3.95 19.77
CA GLY A 111 -5.26 4.78 20.62
C GLY A 111 -5.42 6.23 20.14
N ASN A 112 -4.94 6.59 18.96
CA ASN A 112 -5.26 7.88 18.37
C ASN A 112 -6.72 7.91 17.92
N LEU A 113 -7.30 9.11 17.82
CA LEU A 113 -8.68 9.31 17.41
C LEU A 113 -8.77 10.48 16.44
N ASP A 114 -9.47 10.29 15.34
CA ASP A 114 -9.83 11.35 14.40
C ASP A 114 -11.35 11.58 14.39
N LEU A 115 -11.76 12.83 14.39
CA LEU A 115 -13.11 13.29 14.08
C LEU A 115 -13.07 13.89 12.67
N PHE A 116 -13.64 13.17 11.71
CA PHE A 116 -13.52 13.49 10.29
C PHE A 116 -14.82 14.07 9.74
N GLN A 117 -14.72 15.21 9.10
CA GLN A 117 -15.82 15.89 8.41
C GLN A 117 -15.35 16.41 7.05
N ASP A 118 -16.25 16.62 6.08
CA ASP A 118 -15.92 17.24 4.78
C ASP A 118 -15.28 18.62 5.02
N GLY A 119 -13.96 18.68 4.81
CA GLY A 119 -13.15 19.88 4.99
C GLY A 119 -11.96 19.71 5.95
N GLY A 120 -11.86 18.60 6.67
CA GLY A 120 -10.69 18.32 7.50
C GLY A 120 -10.88 17.29 8.58
N THR A 121 -9.77 16.96 9.20
CA THR A 121 -9.68 16.03 10.32
C THR A 121 -9.34 16.80 11.59
N TYR A 122 -10.12 16.62 12.64
CA TYR A 122 -9.74 17.04 13.99
C TYR A 122 -9.16 15.85 14.75
N ASN A 123 -7.89 15.95 15.12
CA ASN A 123 -7.19 14.86 15.81
C ASN A 123 -7.25 15.02 17.31
N LEU A 124 -7.59 13.94 18.02
CA LEU A 124 -7.59 13.82 19.49
C LEU A 124 -6.52 12.81 19.92
N PRO A 125 -5.28 13.25 20.24
CA PRO A 125 -4.18 12.37 20.59
C PRO A 125 -4.13 12.02 22.10
N ASP A 126 -5.15 12.34 22.89
CA ASP A 126 -5.13 12.22 24.36
C ASP A 126 -4.82 10.80 24.84
N ILE A 127 -5.41 9.78 24.22
CA ILE A 127 -5.18 8.39 24.60
C ILE A 127 -3.74 7.99 24.23
N VAL A 128 -3.30 8.27 23.00
CA VAL A 128 -1.95 7.87 22.54
C VAL A 128 -0.86 8.55 23.35
N THR A 129 -1.05 9.81 23.74
CA THR A 129 -0.08 10.59 24.54
C THR A 129 -0.15 10.33 26.04
N SER A 130 -1.20 9.64 26.52
CA SER A 130 -1.37 9.32 27.94
C SER A 130 -0.24 8.43 28.48
N ASN A 131 -0.05 8.43 29.80
CA ASN A 131 0.91 7.55 30.48
C ASN A 131 0.37 6.14 30.79
N ILE A 132 -0.73 5.73 30.17
CA ILE A 132 -1.30 4.40 30.36
C ILE A 132 -0.33 3.36 29.80
N ILE A 133 0.01 2.38 30.63
CA ILE A 133 0.87 1.26 30.25
C ILE A 133 -0.05 0.12 29.79
N GLY A 134 0.10 -0.34 28.56
CA GLY A 134 -0.71 -1.40 27.99
C GLY A 134 -1.16 -1.08 26.57
N ASP A 135 -2.00 -1.94 26.01
CA ASP A 135 -2.57 -1.74 24.70
C ASP A 135 -3.62 -0.62 24.74
N LYS A 136 -3.39 0.42 23.94
CA LYS A 136 -4.27 1.59 23.82
C LYS A 136 -5.22 1.50 22.65
N GLY A 137 -5.11 0.45 21.81
CA GLY A 137 -5.89 0.30 20.59
C GLY A 137 -7.39 0.40 20.83
N ILE A 138 -8.08 1.14 19.97
CA ILE A 138 -9.54 1.28 19.98
C ILE A 138 -10.12 0.11 19.17
N ARG A 139 -10.97 -0.71 19.79
CA ARG A 139 -11.55 -1.92 19.22
C ARG A 139 -12.91 -1.67 18.56
N SER A 140 -13.78 -0.93 19.27
CA SER A 140 -15.10 -0.56 18.81
C SER A 140 -15.50 0.80 19.37
N ILE A 141 -16.49 1.43 18.75
CA ILE A 141 -17.00 2.75 19.13
C ILE A 141 -18.53 2.64 19.26
N PHE A 142 -19.05 2.94 20.44
CA PHE A 142 -20.46 3.10 20.70
C PHE A 142 -20.79 4.59 20.88
N VAL A 143 -21.88 5.07 20.30
CA VAL A 143 -22.29 6.47 20.40
C VAL A 143 -23.68 6.54 21.04
N GLU A 144 -23.81 7.34 22.09
CA GLU A 144 -25.08 7.62 22.75
C GLU A 144 -25.15 9.10 23.09
N GLY A 145 -26.21 9.79 22.59
CA GLY A 145 -26.34 11.24 22.71
C GLY A 145 -25.09 11.95 22.16
N ASN A 146 -24.52 12.84 22.95
CA ASN A 146 -23.32 13.62 22.57
C ASN A 146 -22.01 12.99 23.07
N PHE A 147 -22.01 11.68 23.32
CA PHE A 147 -20.83 10.97 23.82
C PHE A 147 -20.48 9.77 22.95
N ALA A 148 -19.16 9.58 22.74
CA ALA A 148 -18.62 8.35 22.21
C ALA A 148 -17.94 7.54 23.31
N PHE A 149 -18.21 6.23 23.33
CA PHE A 149 -17.64 5.28 24.27
C PHE A 149 -16.70 4.36 23.49
N LEU A 150 -15.41 4.55 23.74
CA LEU A 150 -14.36 3.84 23.01
C LEU A 150 -13.95 2.60 23.78
N ALA A 151 -14.16 1.44 23.22
CA ALA A 151 -13.66 0.17 23.75
C ALA A 151 -12.16 0.05 23.48
N CYS A 152 -11.35 0.16 24.54
CA CYS A 152 -9.89 0.16 24.43
C CYS A 152 -9.29 -1.10 25.08
N GLY A 153 -8.02 -1.39 24.75
CA GLY A 153 -7.28 -2.52 25.35
C GLY A 153 -7.04 -2.40 26.87
N PHE A 154 -7.47 -1.29 27.50
CA PHE A 154 -7.28 -1.04 28.93
C PHE A 154 -8.53 -0.62 29.71
N GLY A 155 -9.63 -0.39 29.02
CA GLY A 155 -10.87 0.13 29.58
C GLY A 155 -11.75 0.83 28.57
N VAL A 156 -12.77 1.56 29.02
CA VAL A 156 -13.63 2.40 28.19
C VAL A 156 -13.22 3.87 28.34
N VAL A 157 -13.01 4.57 27.22
CA VAL A 157 -12.77 6.03 27.20
C VAL A 157 -14.01 6.73 26.70
N VAL A 158 -14.51 7.70 27.45
CA VAL A 158 -15.69 8.49 27.10
C VAL A 158 -15.23 9.83 26.52
N ILE A 159 -15.66 10.12 25.30
CA ILE A 159 -15.38 11.38 24.58
C ILE A 159 -16.63 12.24 24.54
N ASP A 160 -16.50 13.50 24.96
CA ASP A 160 -17.52 14.54 24.72
C ASP A 160 -17.39 15.03 23.26
N LEU A 161 -18.39 14.75 22.45
CA LEU A 161 -18.41 15.05 21.01
C LEU A 161 -18.81 16.49 20.69
N GLU A 162 -19.26 17.27 21.67
CA GLU A 162 -19.47 18.72 21.52
C GLU A 162 -18.19 19.50 21.83
N ARG A 163 -17.40 19.03 22.81
CA ARG A 163 -16.20 19.72 23.28
C ARG A 163 -14.92 19.18 22.68
N PHE A 164 -15.00 17.99 22.07
CA PHE A 164 -13.83 17.28 21.51
C PHE A 164 -12.76 17.02 22.57
N GLU A 165 -13.17 16.47 23.72
CA GLU A 165 -12.26 16.17 24.83
C GLU A 165 -12.61 14.84 25.51
N VAL A 166 -11.65 14.23 26.18
CA VAL A 166 -11.89 13.07 27.05
C VAL A 166 -12.68 13.52 28.27
N GLN A 167 -13.90 13.00 28.42
CA GLN A 167 -14.78 13.29 29.56
C GLN A 167 -14.47 12.40 30.76
N ASP A 168 -14.28 11.08 30.53
CA ASP A 168 -14.02 10.09 31.60
C ASP A 168 -13.25 8.87 31.04
N THR A 169 -12.73 8.04 31.96
CA THR A 169 -12.12 6.76 31.63
C THR A 169 -12.56 5.71 32.65
N TRP A 170 -13.18 4.62 32.18
CA TRP A 170 -13.69 3.57 33.03
C TRP A 170 -12.71 2.39 33.07
N TYR A 171 -12.17 2.13 34.26
CA TYR A 171 -11.29 0.99 34.52
C TYR A 171 -12.10 -0.15 35.16
N ILE A 172 -12.71 -0.99 34.32
CA ILE A 172 -13.73 -1.97 34.71
C ILE A 172 -13.30 -2.86 35.88
N ASN A 173 -12.04 -3.29 35.92
CA ASN A 173 -11.47 -4.10 37.01
C ASN A 173 -10.35 -3.35 37.80
N GLY A 174 -10.34 -2.02 37.69
CA GLY A 174 -9.37 -1.15 38.34
C GLY A 174 -8.08 -0.96 37.55
N GLN A 175 -7.34 0.11 37.90
CA GLN A 175 -6.12 0.50 37.21
C GLN A 175 -4.96 -0.49 37.29
N GLN A 176 -5.00 -1.43 38.23
CA GLN A 176 -3.95 -2.44 38.39
C GLN A 176 -4.19 -3.73 37.60
N GLN A 177 -5.42 -3.93 37.12
CA GLN A 177 -5.82 -5.07 36.28
C GLN A 177 -6.62 -4.57 35.11
N LEU A 178 -5.90 -4.00 34.14
CA LEU A 178 -6.48 -3.50 32.90
C LEU A 178 -7.16 -4.66 32.14
N LEU A 179 -8.36 -4.40 31.66
CA LEU A 179 -9.12 -5.34 30.83
C LEU A 179 -9.26 -4.78 29.41
N GLU A 180 -9.05 -5.64 28.45
CA GLU A 180 -9.39 -5.38 27.07
C GLU A 180 -10.90 -5.41 26.92
N ILE A 181 -11.44 -4.31 26.38
CA ILE A 181 -12.84 -4.15 26.09
C ILE A 181 -13.07 -4.46 24.62
N THR A 182 -14.05 -5.28 24.32
CA THR A 182 -14.42 -5.66 22.96
C THR A 182 -15.65 -4.91 22.47
N SER A 183 -16.67 -4.73 23.33
CA SER A 183 -17.90 -4.04 22.99
C SER A 183 -18.48 -3.31 24.21
N VAL A 184 -19.19 -2.19 23.95
CA VAL A 184 -19.94 -1.43 24.95
C VAL A 184 -21.35 -1.23 24.42
N VAL A 185 -22.35 -1.50 25.23
CA VAL A 185 -23.74 -1.26 24.90
C VAL A 185 -24.48 -0.62 26.09
N LEU A 186 -25.54 0.11 25.78
CA LEU A 186 -26.46 0.66 26.75
C LEU A 186 -27.82 -0.01 26.54
N HIS A 187 -28.41 -0.55 27.59
CA HIS A 187 -29.76 -1.08 27.56
C HIS A 187 -30.53 -0.55 28.78
N ASP A 188 -31.66 0.08 28.53
CA ASP A 188 -32.42 0.83 29.53
C ASP A 188 -31.48 1.82 30.27
N ASP A 189 -31.32 1.64 31.57
CA ASP A 189 -30.41 2.47 32.40
C ASP A 189 -29.17 1.69 32.86
N ILE A 190 -28.71 0.67 32.10
CA ILE A 190 -27.58 -0.18 32.45
C ILE A 190 -26.54 -0.18 31.35
N TRP A 191 -25.31 0.19 31.70
CA TRP A 191 -24.13 -0.05 30.87
C TRP A 191 -23.72 -1.52 30.93
N VAL A 192 -23.51 -2.14 29.78
CA VAL A 192 -22.99 -3.50 29.67
C VAL A 192 -21.73 -3.48 28.83
N VAL A 193 -20.67 -4.08 29.35
CA VAL A 193 -19.34 -4.08 28.74
C VAL A 193 -18.85 -5.50 28.53
N ALA A 194 -18.63 -5.88 27.29
CA ALA A 194 -17.99 -7.13 26.91
C ALA A 194 -16.48 -6.98 26.99
N THR A 195 -15.80 -8.01 27.49
CA THR A 195 -14.35 -7.99 27.68
C THR A 195 -13.68 -9.30 27.26
N ALA A 196 -12.37 -9.28 27.15
CA ALA A 196 -11.57 -10.51 26.97
C ALA A 196 -11.71 -11.53 28.12
N SER A 197 -12.40 -11.17 29.21
CA SER A 197 -12.50 -12.01 30.42
C SER A 197 -13.89 -12.01 31.03
N GLY A 198 -14.93 -11.91 30.24
CA GLY A 198 -16.35 -11.94 30.68
C GLY A 198 -17.09 -10.64 30.43
N VAL A 199 -18.30 -10.54 30.96
CA VAL A 199 -19.18 -9.38 30.84
C VAL A 199 -19.31 -8.69 32.18
N TYR A 200 -19.39 -7.36 32.15
CA TYR A 200 -19.60 -6.51 33.32
C TYR A 200 -20.75 -5.54 33.06
N GLU A 201 -21.46 -5.18 34.12
CA GLU A 201 -22.56 -4.22 34.06
C GLU A 201 -22.46 -3.16 35.16
N ALA A 202 -23.00 -1.98 34.90
CA ALA A 202 -23.14 -0.90 35.89
C ALA A 202 -24.36 -0.04 35.59
N PRO A 203 -25.10 0.45 36.63
CA PRO A 203 -26.17 1.43 36.43
C PRO A 203 -25.64 2.75 35.86
N THR A 204 -26.38 3.38 34.94
CA THR A 204 -25.98 4.66 34.32
C THR A 204 -25.89 5.79 35.32
N ASP A 205 -26.67 5.75 36.41
CA ASP A 205 -26.71 6.76 37.46
C ASP A 205 -25.64 6.55 38.54
N HIS A 206 -24.77 5.55 38.43
CA HIS A 206 -23.67 5.33 39.37
C HIS A 206 -22.69 6.52 39.32
N PRO A 207 -22.39 7.17 40.46
CA PRO A 207 -21.64 8.44 40.47
C PRO A 207 -20.15 8.33 40.09
N PHE A 208 -19.61 7.10 40.04
CA PHE A 208 -18.18 6.85 39.80
C PHE A 208 -18.00 5.62 38.87
N LEU A 209 -18.38 5.70 37.62
CA LEU A 209 -18.18 4.63 36.62
C LEU A 209 -16.70 4.36 36.34
N SER A 210 -15.79 5.31 36.64
CA SER A 210 -14.34 5.14 36.60
C SER A 210 -13.80 4.20 37.68
N SER A 211 -14.60 3.82 38.72
CA SER A 211 -14.18 2.90 39.77
C SER A 211 -14.63 1.46 39.50
N ALA A 212 -13.78 0.48 39.78
CA ALA A 212 -14.10 -0.92 39.66
C ALA A 212 -15.31 -1.35 40.54
N ASP A 213 -15.56 -0.65 41.64
CA ASP A 213 -16.68 -0.94 42.54
C ASP A 213 -18.06 -0.64 41.92
N ALA A 214 -18.10 0.12 40.81
CA ALA A 214 -19.31 0.38 40.06
C ALA A 214 -19.78 -0.83 39.26
N TRP A 215 -18.85 -1.70 38.90
CA TRP A 215 -19.05 -2.75 37.93
C TRP A 215 -19.30 -4.11 38.59
N THR A 216 -20.36 -4.76 38.19
CA THR A 216 -20.69 -6.11 38.62
C THR A 216 -20.42 -7.08 37.48
N ARG A 217 -19.62 -8.11 37.75
CA ARG A 217 -19.37 -9.16 36.78
C ARG A 217 -20.52 -10.15 36.72
N TRP A 218 -20.83 -10.61 35.53
CA TRP A 218 -21.76 -11.71 35.35
C TRP A 218 -21.11 -13.05 35.69
N GLU A 219 -21.64 -13.73 36.69
CA GLU A 219 -21.09 -15.00 37.18
C GLU A 219 -21.73 -16.24 36.55
N ASP A 220 -22.81 -16.06 35.84
CA ASP A 220 -23.69 -17.11 35.28
C ASP A 220 -23.55 -17.29 33.75
N LEU A 221 -22.48 -16.71 33.15
CA LEU A 221 -22.23 -16.89 31.73
C LEU A 221 -22.08 -18.38 31.38
N PRO A 222 -22.63 -18.82 30.21
CA PRO A 222 -22.36 -20.15 29.71
C PRO A 222 -20.87 -20.43 29.60
N GLU A 223 -20.46 -21.68 29.68
CA GLU A 223 -19.05 -22.12 29.60
C GLU A 223 -18.20 -21.65 30.79
N SER A 224 -17.99 -20.36 31.00
CA SER A 224 -17.23 -19.80 32.09
C SER A 224 -17.49 -18.29 32.23
N ALA A 225 -17.61 -17.81 33.46
CA ALA A 225 -17.70 -16.35 33.71
C ALA A 225 -16.49 -15.56 33.20
N SER A 226 -15.36 -16.22 32.89
CA SER A 226 -14.15 -15.62 32.34
C SER A 226 -13.92 -15.91 30.86
N SER A 227 -14.93 -16.35 30.13
CA SER A 227 -14.82 -16.57 28.68
C SER A 227 -14.59 -15.26 27.95
N TYR A 228 -13.80 -15.33 26.88
CA TYR A 228 -13.63 -14.20 25.94
C TYR A 228 -14.98 -13.89 25.29
N VAL A 229 -15.39 -12.63 25.29
CA VAL A 229 -16.61 -12.15 24.68
C VAL A 229 -16.23 -11.28 23.49
N SER A 230 -16.48 -11.76 22.28
CA SER A 230 -16.13 -11.01 21.08
C SER A 230 -17.16 -9.95 20.72
N ASP A 231 -18.45 -10.24 20.94
CA ASP A 231 -19.54 -9.31 20.62
C ASP A 231 -20.73 -9.50 21.53
N LEU A 232 -21.55 -8.45 21.64
CA LEU A 232 -22.74 -8.41 22.49
C LEU A 232 -23.76 -7.43 21.90
N ILE A 233 -25.03 -7.86 21.79
CA ILE A 233 -26.10 -7.01 21.30
C ILE A 233 -27.42 -7.30 22.05
N TYR A 234 -28.27 -6.29 22.13
CA TYR A 234 -29.67 -6.47 22.55
C TYR A 234 -30.60 -6.61 21.34
N PHE A 235 -31.53 -7.55 21.42
CA PHE A 235 -32.54 -7.80 20.39
C PHE A 235 -33.88 -8.10 21.04
N GLY A 236 -34.84 -7.22 20.85
CA GLY A 236 -36.08 -7.23 21.63
C GLY A 236 -35.81 -7.01 23.13
N ASN A 237 -36.25 -7.95 23.96
CA ASN A 237 -35.95 -7.95 25.40
C ASN A 237 -34.79 -8.90 25.76
N ASP A 238 -34.17 -9.51 24.78
CA ASP A 238 -33.15 -10.52 25.00
C ASP A 238 -31.75 -9.92 24.81
N ILE A 239 -30.78 -10.48 25.48
CA ILE A 239 -29.38 -10.22 25.25
C ILE A 239 -28.73 -11.40 24.54
N LEU A 240 -27.97 -11.10 23.50
CA LEU A 240 -27.16 -12.05 22.76
C LEU A 240 -25.68 -11.79 23.04
N VAL A 241 -24.95 -12.85 23.36
CA VAL A 241 -23.51 -12.78 23.67
C VAL A 241 -22.78 -13.84 22.85
N HIS A 242 -21.76 -13.42 22.09
CA HIS A 242 -20.89 -14.35 21.43
C HIS A 242 -19.68 -14.66 22.32
N LEU A 243 -19.61 -15.90 22.81
CA LEU A 243 -18.52 -16.38 23.65
C LEU A 243 -17.50 -17.14 22.81
N GLY A 244 -16.26 -16.69 22.86
CA GLY A 244 -15.15 -17.21 22.06
C GLY A 244 -14.63 -16.22 21.02
N ASP A 245 -13.64 -16.64 20.25
CA ASP A 245 -13.16 -15.86 19.11
C ASP A 245 -14.05 -16.04 17.87
N GLU A 246 -13.78 -15.28 16.80
CA GLU A 246 -14.55 -15.30 15.56
C GLU A 246 -14.65 -16.71 14.95
N THR A 247 -13.65 -17.57 15.16
CA THR A 247 -13.53 -18.88 14.50
C THR A 247 -14.06 -20.06 15.30
N SER A 248 -14.23 -19.90 16.61
CA SER A 248 -14.52 -21.01 17.53
C SER A 248 -15.61 -20.71 18.54
N GLY A 249 -16.18 -19.50 18.49
CA GLY A 249 -17.17 -19.04 19.45
C GLY A 249 -18.57 -19.62 19.25
N ARG A 250 -19.44 -19.35 20.21
CA ARG A 250 -20.85 -19.72 20.22
C ARG A 250 -21.70 -18.53 20.59
N LEU A 251 -22.83 -18.37 19.89
CA LEU A 251 -23.82 -17.35 20.21
C LEU A 251 -24.82 -17.90 21.24
N TRP A 252 -24.92 -17.21 22.35
CA TRP A 252 -25.83 -17.50 23.44
C TRP A 252 -26.86 -16.39 23.59
N ARG A 253 -28.06 -16.72 24.06
CA ARG A 253 -29.08 -15.75 24.41
C ARG A 253 -29.57 -15.95 25.84
N SER A 254 -29.97 -14.87 26.48
CA SER A 254 -30.71 -14.89 27.75
C SER A 254 -32.00 -14.10 27.57
N LEU A 255 -33.12 -14.77 27.86
CA LEU A 255 -34.48 -14.21 27.79
C LEU A 255 -34.78 -13.50 29.12
N ASP A 256 -34.81 -12.18 29.14
CA ASP A 256 -35.25 -11.35 30.29
C ASP A 256 -34.73 -11.86 31.65
N GLY A 257 -33.41 -12.14 31.75
CA GLY A 257 -32.74 -12.67 32.95
C GLY A 257 -32.99 -14.17 33.21
N SER A 258 -33.49 -14.90 32.23
CA SER A 258 -33.65 -16.36 32.27
C SER A 258 -32.31 -17.07 32.13
N PRO A 259 -32.19 -18.37 32.43
CA PRO A 259 -30.98 -19.12 32.16
C PRO A 259 -30.56 -19.03 30.70
N TRP A 260 -29.26 -18.92 30.48
CA TRP A 260 -28.67 -18.88 29.13
C TRP A 260 -29.02 -20.12 28.31
N GLU A 261 -29.38 -19.92 27.03
CA GLU A 261 -29.56 -20.98 26.06
C GLU A 261 -28.74 -20.71 24.79
N LEU A 262 -28.31 -21.77 24.13
CA LEU A 262 -27.64 -21.63 22.84
C LEU A 262 -28.62 -21.04 21.83
N PHE A 263 -28.15 -20.10 21.00
CA PHE A 263 -28.98 -19.46 19.99
C PHE A 263 -29.67 -20.54 19.12
N PRO A 264 -31.01 -20.47 18.89
CA PRO A 264 -31.73 -21.45 18.13
C PRO A 264 -31.21 -21.56 16.69
N GLY A 265 -30.82 -22.78 16.32
CA GLY A 265 -30.29 -23.01 14.98
C GLY A 265 -28.81 -22.67 14.82
N TRP A 266 -28.11 -22.30 15.90
CA TRP A 266 -26.66 -22.08 15.79
C TRP A 266 -26.00 -23.30 15.17
N PRO A 267 -25.20 -23.13 14.08
CA PRO A 267 -24.55 -24.23 13.38
C PRO A 267 -23.57 -24.98 14.29
N ALA A 268 -23.16 -26.17 13.87
CA ALA A 268 -22.21 -27.00 14.60
C ALA A 268 -20.85 -26.30 14.77
N GLU A 269 -20.00 -26.80 15.67
CA GLU A 269 -18.65 -26.29 15.97
C GLU A 269 -17.90 -25.86 14.70
N GLY A 270 -17.31 -24.65 14.74
CA GLY A 270 -16.53 -24.09 13.64
C GLY A 270 -17.29 -23.08 12.76
N THR A 271 -18.45 -22.59 13.18
CA THR A 271 -19.10 -21.46 12.50
C THR A 271 -18.47 -20.14 12.92
N GLU A 272 -18.01 -19.40 11.93
CA GLU A 272 -17.42 -18.07 12.13
C GLU A 272 -18.51 -17.02 12.22
N LEU A 273 -18.59 -16.29 13.35
CA LEU A 273 -19.38 -15.09 13.51
C LEU A 273 -18.53 -13.87 13.31
N HIS A 274 -18.94 -12.97 12.43
CA HIS A 274 -18.21 -11.75 12.13
C HIS A 274 -18.90 -10.47 12.57
N SER A 275 -20.26 -10.46 12.60
CA SER A 275 -20.99 -9.26 12.99
C SER A 275 -22.42 -9.59 13.46
N LEU A 276 -22.88 -8.81 14.41
CA LEU A 276 -24.27 -8.75 14.86
C LEU A 276 -24.82 -7.33 14.65
N ALA A 277 -25.99 -7.19 14.04
CA ALA A 277 -26.61 -5.89 13.85
C ALA A 277 -28.14 -5.97 13.98
N THR A 278 -28.79 -4.85 14.31
CA THR A 278 -30.25 -4.73 14.30
C THR A 278 -30.69 -3.50 13.51
N ASN A 279 -31.90 -3.51 12.99
CA ASN A 279 -32.48 -2.38 12.28
C ASN A 279 -32.97 -1.25 13.22
N LEU A 280 -32.84 -1.37 14.52
CA LEU A 280 -33.11 -0.29 15.49
C LEU A 280 -32.15 0.88 15.36
N THR A 281 -30.99 0.70 14.68
CA THR A 281 -30.00 1.75 14.42
C THR A 281 -30.45 2.72 13.30
N THR A 282 -31.57 2.45 12.64
CA THR A 282 -32.06 3.29 11.55
C THR A 282 -32.80 4.54 12.08
N SER A 283 -32.70 5.66 11.39
CA SER A 283 -33.46 6.89 11.71
C SER A 283 -34.96 6.77 11.41
N VAL A 284 -35.35 5.75 10.64
CA VAL A 284 -36.72 5.39 10.33
C VAL A 284 -37.14 4.24 11.25
N VAL A 285 -38.09 4.47 12.14
CA VAL A 285 -38.59 3.42 13.06
C VAL A 285 -39.15 2.25 12.24
N PRO A 286 -38.53 1.06 12.28
CA PRO A 286 -39.02 -0.09 11.55
C PRO A 286 -40.33 -0.59 12.13
N GLU A 287 -41.20 -1.18 11.29
CA GLU A 287 -42.43 -1.81 11.75
C GLU A 287 -42.17 -3.04 12.65
N ASN A 288 -41.07 -3.73 12.38
CA ASN A 288 -40.61 -4.89 13.15
C ASN A 288 -39.09 -4.83 13.32
N GLU A 289 -38.62 -5.22 14.46
CA GLU A 289 -37.19 -5.40 14.72
C GLU A 289 -36.68 -6.66 14.00
N VAL A 290 -35.52 -6.58 13.41
CA VAL A 290 -34.83 -7.68 12.69
C VAL A 290 -33.39 -7.76 13.14
N LEU A 291 -32.96 -8.96 13.55
CA LEU A 291 -31.55 -9.27 13.85
C LEU A 291 -30.86 -9.74 12.57
N LEU A 292 -29.66 -9.24 12.36
CA LEU A 292 -28.71 -9.73 11.36
C LEU A 292 -27.59 -10.48 12.06
N ILE A 293 -27.23 -11.62 11.51
CA ILE A 293 -26.08 -12.42 11.91
C ILE A 293 -25.18 -12.59 10.69
N GLY A 294 -24.00 -11.97 10.71
CA GLY A 294 -22.97 -12.09 9.67
C GLY A 294 -22.10 -13.30 9.92
N LEU A 295 -22.21 -14.29 9.03
CA LEU A 295 -21.39 -15.49 9.01
C LEU A 295 -20.34 -15.37 7.90
N CYS A 296 -19.37 -16.27 7.85
CA CYS A 296 -18.31 -16.27 6.83
C CYS A 296 -18.84 -15.92 5.41
N CYS A 297 -19.88 -16.59 4.96
CA CYS A 297 -20.29 -16.56 3.55
C CYS A 297 -21.80 -16.28 3.36
N SER A 298 -22.51 -15.92 4.40
CA SER A 298 -23.94 -15.64 4.39
C SER A 298 -24.33 -14.64 5.47
N VAL A 299 -25.52 -14.06 5.31
CA VAL A 299 -26.15 -13.23 6.33
C VAL A 299 -27.50 -13.84 6.67
N GLU A 300 -27.66 -14.27 7.90
CA GLU A 300 -28.94 -14.75 8.43
C GLU A 300 -29.76 -13.58 9.00
N ARG A 301 -31.07 -13.63 8.85
CA ARG A 301 -32.02 -12.63 9.36
C ARG A 301 -33.08 -13.30 10.23
N TYR A 302 -33.36 -12.74 11.38
CA TYR A 302 -34.32 -13.27 12.32
C TYR A 302 -35.32 -12.20 12.75
N ASP A 303 -36.59 -12.61 12.89
CA ASP A 303 -37.62 -11.80 13.54
C ASP A 303 -37.51 -11.88 15.08
N THR A 304 -38.33 -11.10 15.79
CA THR A 304 -38.35 -11.07 17.27
C THR A 304 -38.83 -12.38 17.93
N GLU A 305 -39.39 -13.32 17.17
CA GLU A 305 -39.72 -14.68 17.61
C GLU A 305 -38.60 -15.68 17.28
N TYR A 306 -37.44 -15.19 16.72
CA TYR A 306 -36.31 -15.99 16.24
C TYR A 306 -36.69 -16.95 15.08
N ASN A 307 -37.69 -16.60 14.29
CA ASN A 307 -37.94 -17.29 13.04
C ASN A 307 -36.96 -16.76 11.99
N LEU A 308 -36.31 -17.67 11.25
CA LEU A 308 -35.46 -17.33 10.14
C LEU A 308 -36.29 -16.68 9.01
N ILE A 309 -36.01 -15.44 8.71
CA ILE A 309 -36.46 -14.74 7.52
C ILE A 309 -35.59 -15.23 6.34
N PRO A 310 -36.07 -15.20 5.07
CA PRO A 310 -35.28 -15.69 3.97
C PRO A 310 -33.81 -15.17 4.00
N GLU A 311 -32.89 -16.13 4.02
CA GLU A 311 -31.44 -15.93 4.13
C GLU A 311 -30.88 -15.16 2.92
N ILE A 312 -29.87 -14.33 3.15
CA ILE A 312 -29.13 -13.64 2.09
C ILE A 312 -28.01 -14.56 1.57
N ASN A 313 -28.38 -15.51 0.72
CA ASN A 313 -27.43 -16.42 0.06
C ASN A 313 -26.91 -15.92 -1.30
N ALA A 314 -27.44 -14.80 -1.78
CA ALA A 314 -27.17 -14.27 -3.11
C ALA A 314 -25.84 -13.49 -3.22
N LEU A 315 -24.96 -13.60 -2.22
CA LEU A 315 -23.67 -12.91 -2.21
C LEU A 315 -22.60 -13.58 -3.09
N GLY A 316 -22.96 -14.69 -3.78
CA GLY A 316 -22.05 -15.33 -4.73
C GLY A 316 -21.03 -16.30 -4.13
N GLY A 317 -21.18 -16.66 -2.84
CA GLY A 317 -20.44 -17.78 -2.22
C GLY A 317 -18.96 -17.52 -1.85
N TRP A 318 -18.41 -16.35 -2.15
CA TRP A 318 -16.99 -16.02 -1.95
C TRP A 318 -16.76 -14.72 -1.17
N LEU A 319 -17.79 -13.94 -0.92
CA LEU A 319 -17.71 -12.61 -0.32
C LEU A 319 -17.60 -12.67 1.21
N GLN A 320 -16.57 -13.15 1.79
CA GLN A 320 -16.39 -13.27 3.26
C GLN A 320 -16.88 -12.03 4.01
N VAL A 321 -18.05 -12.13 4.65
CA VAL A 321 -18.69 -11.05 5.43
C VAL A 321 -17.80 -10.68 6.60
N ARG A 322 -17.67 -9.38 6.89
CA ARG A 322 -16.93 -8.85 8.04
C ARG A 322 -17.75 -7.98 8.95
N ASP A 323 -18.62 -7.16 8.38
CA ASP A 323 -19.48 -6.29 9.16
C ASP A 323 -20.80 -6.02 8.43
N LEU A 324 -21.83 -5.62 9.19
CA LEU A 324 -23.16 -5.40 8.72
C LEU A 324 -23.75 -4.14 9.35
N GLU A 325 -24.36 -3.29 8.55
CA GLU A 325 -25.15 -2.18 9.06
C GLU A 325 -26.40 -1.96 8.19
N TYR A 326 -27.53 -1.71 8.81
CA TYR A 326 -28.71 -1.20 8.10
C TYR A 326 -28.47 0.24 7.65
N ASP A 327 -28.91 0.57 6.44
CA ASP A 327 -28.87 1.97 5.98
C ASP A 327 -29.74 2.83 6.92
N LYS A 328 -29.15 3.90 7.44
CA LYS A 328 -29.82 4.79 8.40
C LYS A 328 -31.07 5.43 7.87
N ASN A 329 -31.12 5.69 6.56
CA ASN A 329 -32.21 6.38 5.87
C ASN A 329 -33.20 5.43 5.16
N ASP A 330 -32.82 4.15 4.97
CA ASP A 330 -33.65 3.14 4.28
C ASP A 330 -33.51 1.77 4.96
N PRO A 331 -34.43 1.40 5.85
CA PRO A 331 -34.41 0.12 6.55
C PRO A 331 -34.58 -1.11 5.64
N GLY A 332 -34.87 -0.89 4.36
CA GLY A 332 -34.87 -1.92 3.31
C GLY A 332 -33.50 -2.20 2.71
N VAL A 333 -32.46 -1.48 3.13
CA VAL A 333 -31.09 -1.62 2.62
C VAL A 333 -30.16 -2.07 3.73
N ILE A 334 -29.33 -3.04 3.42
CA ILE A 334 -28.22 -3.51 4.28
C ILE A 334 -26.91 -3.24 3.56
N TRP A 335 -25.97 -2.67 4.26
CA TRP A 335 -24.58 -2.52 3.84
C TRP A 335 -23.77 -3.65 4.43
N ILE A 336 -23.00 -4.33 3.59
CA ILE A 336 -22.22 -5.51 3.95
C ILE A 336 -20.75 -5.23 3.63
N ALA A 337 -19.92 -5.20 4.65
CA ALA A 337 -18.46 -5.18 4.51
C ALA A 337 -17.96 -6.58 4.18
N THR A 338 -17.10 -6.72 3.17
CA THR A 338 -16.59 -8.02 2.73
C THR A 338 -15.09 -8.02 2.52
N LEU A 339 -14.43 -9.16 2.73
CA LEU A 339 -12.98 -9.31 2.46
C LEU A 339 -12.64 -9.38 0.98
N ILE A 340 -13.58 -9.81 0.16
CA ILE A 340 -13.42 -9.96 -1.28
C ILE A 340 -14.67 -9.38 -1.93
N GLY A 341 -14.52 -8.29 -2.67
CA GLY A 341 -15.63 -7.64 -3.34
C GLY A 341 -16.11 -6.32 -2.70
N GLY A 342 -15.38 -5.78 -1.71
CA GLY A 342 -15.63 -4.43 -1.24
C GLY A 342 -16.87 -4.24 -0.36
N LEU A 343 -17.49 -3.07 -0.48
CA LEU A 343 -18.74 -2.71 0.19
C LEU A 343 -19.94 -3.10 -0.69
N VAL A 344 -20.77 -4.00 -0.20
CA VAL A 344 -21.94 -4.50 -0.92
C VAL A 344 -23.20 -3.78 -0.46
N ARG A 345 -23.99 -3.27 -1.41
CA ARG A 345 -25.34 -2.77 -1.18
C ARG A 345 -26.35 -3.88 -1.42
N PHE A 346 -27.07 -4.28 -0.41
CA PHE A 346 -28.09 -5.31 -0.51
C PHE A 346 -29.48 -4.72 -0.23
N VAL A 347 -30.43 -4.89 -1.16
CA VAL A 347 -31.80 -4.47 -0.99
C VAL A 347 -32.63 -5.67 -0.57
N THR A 348 -33.24 -5.59 0.61
CA THR A 348 -34.02 -6.69 1.21
C THR A 348 -35.36 -6.85 0.54
N ASP A 349 -35.81 -8.10 0.39
CA ASP A 349 -37.15 -8.47 -0.01
C ASP A 349 -37.76 -9.40 1.04
N PRO A 350 -38.97 -9.15 1.54
CA PRO A 350 -39.58 -9.97 2.59
C PRO A 350 -39.95 -11.38 2.13
N ILE A 351 -40.02 -11.66 0.85
CA ILE A 351 -40.47 -12.94 0.29
C ILE A 351 -39.28 -13.72 -0.29
N GLU A 352 -38.41 -13.04 -1.08
CA GLU A 352 -37.31 -13.67 -1.83
C GLU A 352 -35.94 -13.47 -1.18
N GLY A 353 -35.88 -12.84 0.00
CA GLY A 353 -34.62 -12.54 0.70
C GLY A 353 -33.99 -11.21 0.27
N GLY A 354 -33.96 -10.89 -1.00
CA GLY A 354 -33.46 -9.64 -1.55
C GLY A 354 -32.45 -9.82 -2.68
N THR A 355 -31.84 -8.72 -3.11
CA THR A 355 -30.89 -8.71 -4.23
C THR A 355 -29.63 -7.88 -3.91
N ASN A 356 -28.47 -8.36 -4.35
CA ASN A 356 -27.26 -7.55 -4.44
C ASN A 356 -27.48 -6.44 -5.49
N ASN A 357 -27.36 -5.20 -5.06
CA ASN A 357 -27.59 -4.01 -5.90
C ASN A 357 -26.32 -3.16 -6.06
N GLY A 358 -25.17 -3.80 -6.07
CA GLY A 358 -23.88 -3.20 -6.38
C GLY A 358 -22.80 -3.51 -5.36
N VAL A 359 -21.58 -3.45 -5.88
CA VAL A 359 -20.34 -3.60 -5.13
C VAL A 359 -19.54 -2.32 -5.34
N PHE A 360 -19.00 -1.77 -4.27
CA PHE A 360 -18.37 -0.46 -4.30
C PHE A 360 -17.05 -0.49 -3.53
N PHE A 361 -15.99 -0.04 -4.18
CA PHE A 361 -14.70 0.28 -3.57
C PHE A 361 -13.91 1.20 -4.50
N PRO A 362 -12.97 2.00 -3.99
CA PRO A 362 -12.02 2.71 -4.82
C PRO A 362 -11.08 1.72 -5.52
N GLY A 363 -10.65 2.03 -6.73
CA GLY A 363 -9.65 1.21 -7.42
C GLY A 363 -8.32 1.15 -6.66
N GLY A 364 -7.65 0.02 -6.71
CA GLY A 364 -6.37 -0.29 -6.07
C GLY A 364 -5.90 -1.69 -6.47
N PRO A 365 -4.74 -2.16 -6.01
CA PRO A 365 -4.37 -3.57 -6.13
C PRO A 365 -5.28 -4.44 -5.27
N ASP A 366 -5.44 -5.72 -5.61
CA ASP A 366 -6.29 -6.66 -4.85
C ASP A 366 -5.78 -6.93 -3.44
N ASN A 367 -4.48 -6.81 -3.23
CA ASN A 367 -3.86 -7.04 -1.93
C ASN A 367 -2.64 -6.14 -1.69
N ALA A 368 -2.16 -6.09 -0.46
CA ALA A 368 -1.01 -5.29 -0.04
C ALA A 368 0.33 -6.05 -0.17
N ASN A 369 0.32 -7.30 -0.65
CA ASN A 369 1.54 -8.08 -0.74
C ASN A 369 2.47 -7.50 -1.81
N VAL A 370 3.70 -7.27 -1.42
CA VAL A 370 4.73 -6.76 -2.32
C VAL A 370 6.09 -7.30 -1.89
N ARG A 371 6.87 -7.75 -2.86
CA ARG A 371 8.26 -8.20 -2.66
C ARG A 371 9.21 -7.35 -3.46
N LYS A 372 8.91 -7.17 -4.75
CA LYS A 372 9.75 -6.43 -5.70
C LYS A 372 8.87 -5.62 -6.65
N LEU A 373 9.35 -4.46 -7.02
CA LEU A 373 8.74 -3.55 -7.98
C LEU A 373 9.66 -3.41 -9.19
N ASP A 374 9.07 -3.23 -10.36
CA ASP A 374 9.76 -2.67 -11.51
C ASP A 374 8.85 -1.69 -12.24
N CYS A 375 9.43 -0.58 -12.71
CA CYS A 375 8.69 0.52 -13.31
C CYS A 375 9.35 1.00 -14.59
N TRP A 376 8.58 1.05 -15.67
CA TRP A 376 9.01 1.57 -16.95
C TRP A 376 7.94 2.47 -17.57
N ASN A 377 8.30 3.71 -17.88
CA ASN A 377 7.38 4.75 -18.33
C ASN A 377 6.20 4.92 -17.34
N SER A 378 4.96 4.65 -17.77
CA SER A 378 3.78 4.80 -16.90
C SER A 378 3.32 3.48 -16.28
N ASN A 379 4.09 2.41 -16.44
CA ASN A 379 3.72 1.07 -15.99
C ASN A 379 4.57 0.65 -14.78
N LEU A 380 3.90 0.19 -13.73
CA LEU A 380 4.50 -0.45 -12.56
C LEU A 380 4.04 -1.90 -12.51
N TRP A 381 4.96 -2.82 -12.24
CA TRP A 381 4.64 -4.22 -12.00
C TRP A 381 5.12 -4.67 -10.64
N VAL A 382 4.35 -5.56 -10.00
CA VAL A 382 4.52 -5.97 -8.61
C VAL A 382 4.64 -7.48 -8.51
N ALA A 383 5.76 -7.95 -8.00
CA ALA A 383 5.93 -9.33 -7.54
C ALA A 383 5.46 -9.45 -6.09
N THR A 384 4.54 -10.37 -5.81
CA THR A 384 3.73 -10.41 -4.58
C THR A 384 4.11 -11.50 -3.60
N GLY A 385 5.09 -12.34 -3.93
CA GLY A 385 5.52 -13.47 -3.11
C GLY A 385 6.52 -13.11 -2.02
N GLY A 386 7.16 -14.13 -1.47
CA GLY A 386 8.17 -13.93 -0.44
C GLY A 386 8.89 -15.19 -0.03
N VAL A 387 10.01 -14.96 0.63
CA VAL A 387 10.75 -15.96 1.39
C VAL A 387 11.02 -15.41 2.77
N ASP A 388 11.12 -16.30 3.76
CA ASP A 388 11.53 -15.92 5.12
C ASP A 388 13.05 -15.65 5.21
N GLU A 389 13.56 -15.32 6.39
CA GLU A 389 14.98 -15.05 6.64
C GLU A 389 15.89 -16.27 6.33
N THR A 390 15.34 -17.46 6.34
CA THR A 390 16.04 -18.71 6.00
C THR A 390 15.89 -19.09 4.54
N TRP A 391 15.22 -18.29 3.74
CA TRP A 391 14.90 -18.49 2.34
C TRP A 391 13.98 -19.71 2.09
N VAL A 392 13.03 -19.92 3.00
CA VAL A 392 11.88 -20.81 2.80
C VAL A 392 10.73 -19.97 2.25
N GLY A 393 10.05 -20.47 1.22
CA GLY A 393 8.91 -19.78 0.60
C GLY A 393 7.77 -19.55 1.60
N LEU A 394 7.11 -18.40 1.48
CA LEU A 394 5.93 -18.05 2.29
C LEU A 394 4.65 -18.72 1.80
N TYR A 395 4.71 -19.37 0.64
CA TYR A 395 3.59 -20.04 -0.04
C TYR A 395 2.47 -19.09 -0.43
N THR A 396 2.81 -17.85 -0.70
CA THR A 396 1.88 -16.80 -1.14
C THR A 396 1.38 -17.09 -2.55
N SER A 397 0.07 -17.21 -2.75
CA SER A 397 -0.57 -17.49 -4.05
C SER A 397 -1.69 -16.50 -4.33
N VAL A 398 -1.32 -15.22 -4.54
CA VAL A 398 -2.25 -14.10 -4.75
C VAL A 398 -2.15 -13.47 -6.14
N GLY A 399 -1.42 -14.11 -7.06
CA GLY A 399 -1.16 -13.57 -8.40
C GLY A 399 -0.18 -12.40 -8.40
N VAL A 400 -0.12 -11.67 -9.50
CA VAL A 400 0.69 -10.47 -9.67
C VAL A 400 -0.16 -9.34 -10.24
N HIS A 401 0.22 -8.10 -9.93
CA HIS A 401 -0.54 -6.91 -10.32
C HIS A 401 0.32 -5.97 -11.15
N GLY A 402 -0.34 -5.18 -12.01
CA GLY A 402 0.26 -4.07 -12.71
C GLY A 402 -0.54 -2.79 -12.57
N LEU A 403 0.14 -1.66 -12.45
CA LEU A 403 -0.45 -0.34 -12.67
C LEU A 403 -0.11 0.09 -14.09
N VAL A 404 -1.07 -0.05 -14.98
CA VAL A 404 -0.89 0.21 -16.43
C VAL A 404 -1.80 1.37 -16.84
N ASP A 405 -1.23 2.41 -17.44
CA ASP A 405 -1.96 3.62 -17.82
C ASP A 405 -2.82 4.22 -16.68
N GLY A 406 -2.30 4.12 -15.46
CA GLY A 406 -2.95 4.66 -14.26
C GLY A 406 -4.05 3.79 -13.65
N ASN A 407 -4.32 2.61 -14.20
CA ASN A 407 -5.28 1.64 -13.70
C ASN A 407 -4.58 0.39 -13.15
N TRP A 408 -5.02 -0.09 -12.00
CA TRP A 408 -4.59 -1.38 -11.49
C TRP A 408 -5.25 -2.50 -12.28
N ILE A 409 -4.47 -3.47 -12.68
CA ILE A 409 -4.90 -4.69 -13.38
C ILE A 409 -4.27 -5.91 -12.72
N ASP A 410 -4.99 -7.02 -12.72
CA ASP A 410 -4.49 -8.32 -12.36
C ASP A 410 -4.11 -9.09 -13.62
N VAL A 411 -3.01 -9.85 -13.54
CA VAL A 411 -2.62 -10.73 -14.64
C VAL A 411 -3.61 -11.89 -14.69
N VAL A 412 -4.23 -12.07 -15.84
CA VAL A 412 -5.15 -13.17 -16.07
C VAL A 412 -4.45 -14.33 -16.79
N SER A 413 -4.91 -15.55 -16.50
CA SER A 413 -4.45 -16.75 -17.20
C SER A 413 -5.09 -16.85 -18.56
N LEU A 414 -4.35 -17.33 -19.56
CA LEU A 414 -4.95 -17.78 -20.81
C LEU A 414 -5.86 -19.00 -20.53
N GLU A 415 -7.03 -19.02 -21.18
CA GLU A 415 -8.00 -20.11 -21.02
C GLU A 415 -7.33 -21.49 -21.26
N GLY A 416 -7.30 -22.34 -20.25
CA GLY A 416 -7.24 -23.79 -20.39
C GLY A 416 -6.16 -24.58 -19.67
N GLU A 417 -4.95 -24.11 -19.36
CA GLU A 417 -3.93 -24.95 -18.72
C GLU A 417 -2.98 -24.25 -17.74
N ASN A 418 -2.87 -22.93 -17.74
CA ASN A 418 -1.97 -22.20 -16.87
C ASN A 418 -2.77 -21.23 -15.99
N ASP A 419 -3.02 -21.60 -14.76
CA ASP A 419 -3.68 -20.73 -13.79
C ASP A 419 -2.62 -20.01 -12.96
N ILE A 420 -2.52 -18.69 -13.13
CA ILE A 420 -1.57 -17.87 -12.38
C ILE A 420 -1.85 -17.92 -10.86
N SER A 421 -3.09 -18.17 -10.46
CA SER A 421 -3.47 -18.29 -9.04
C SER A 421 -2.86 -19.54 -8.38
N GLY A 422 -2.40 -20.51 -9.15
CA GLY A 422 -1.68 -21.71 -8.66
C GLY A 422 -0.19 -21.47 -8.45
N ILE A 423 0.37 -20.39 -9.01
CA ILE A 423 1.79 -20.05 -8.90
C ILE A 423 2.05 -19.36 -7.57
N ARG A 424 3.11 -19.79 -6.88
CA ARG A 424 3.46 -19.28 -5.56
C ARG A 424 4.73 -18.46 -5.57
N ASP A 425 4.80 -17.53 -4.62
CA ASP A 425 6.00 -16.79 -4.25
C ASP A 425 6.72 -16.15 -5.45
N PHE A 426 6.07 -15.16 -6.08
CA PHE A 426 6.73 -14.31 -7.07
C PHE A 426 7.76 -13.43 -6.37
N LEU A 427 9.06 -13.67 -6.61
CA LEU A 427 10.14 -13.00 -5.90
C LEU A 427 10.73 -11.80 -6.63
N CYS A 428 10.65 -11.79 -7.93
CA CYS A 428 11.25 -10.76 -8.77
C CYS A 428 10.42 -10.49 -10.02
N VAL A 429 10.64 -9.31 -10.58
CA VAL A 429 9.99 -8.82 -11.81
C VAL A 429 10.98 -7.96 -12.58
N SER A 430 10.93 -8.02 -13.91
CA SER A 430 11.66 -7.10 -14.80
C SER A 430 10.86 -6.86 -16.08
N ILE A 431 10.79 -5.60 -16.49
CA ILE A 431 10.12 -5.13 -17.69
C ILE A 431 11.15 -5.09 -18.83
N ASP A 432 10.80 -5.64 -19.99
CA ASP A 432 11.66 -5.57 -21.18
C ASP A 432 11.83 -4.11 -21.65
N PRO A 433 13.05 -3.55 -21.62
CA PRO A 433 13.30 -2.16 -21.99
C PRO A 433 13.02 -1.88 -23.48
N LEU A 434 12.97 -2.92 -24.32
CA LEU A 434 12.66 -2.81 -25.75
C LEU A 434 11.16 -3.00 -26.05
N ASN A 435 10.42 -3.62 -25.12
CA ASN A 435 8.98 -3.84 -25.22
C ASN A 435 8.30 -3.74 -23.84
N PRO A 436 7.84 -2.57 -23.41
CA PRO A 436 7.26 -2.36 -22.09
C PRO A 436 5.97 -3.15 -21.76
N SER A 437 5.36 -3.80 -22.76
CA SER A 437 4.24 -4.73 -22.55
C SER A 437 4.72 -6.16 -22.22
N HIS A 438 6.01 -6.43 -22.31
CA HIS A 438 6.62 -7.73 -22.07
C HIS A 438 7.32 -7.74 -20.71
N ILE A 439 6.84 -8.57 -19.81
CA ILE A 439 7.27 -8.61 -18.42
C ILE A 439 7.66 -10.03 -18.05
N MET A 440 8.76 -10.18 -17.33
CA MET A 440 9.21 -11.44 -16.79
C MET A 440 9.16 -11.43 -15.27
N PHE A 441 8.56 -12.48 -14.71
CA PHE A 441 8.54 -12.74 -13.27
C PHE A 441 9.33 -14.00 -12.95
N GLY A 442 9.95 -14.03 -11.77
CA GLY A 442 10.52 -15.25 -11.21
C GLY A 442 9.70 -15.76 -10.03
N SER A 443 9.32 -17.05 -10.07
CA SER A 443 8.67 -17.75 -8.96
C SER A 443 9.67 -18.60 -8.20
N TRP A 444 9.46 -18.73 -6.88
CA TRP A 444 10.28 -19.60 -6.04
C TRP A 444 9.98 -21.11 -6.22
N GLU A 445 8.87 -21.44 -6.88
CA GLU A 445 8.44 -22.83 -7.07
C GLU A 445 8.32 -23.26 -8.53
N GLU A 446 7.91 -22.35 -9.45
CA GLU A 446 7.47 -22.70 -10.80
C GLU A 446 8.39 -22.24 -11.94
N GLY A 447 9.42 -21.43 -11.64
CA GLY A 447 10.39 -20.97 -12.63
C GLY A 447 10.15 -19.55 -13.11
N LEU A 448 10.42 -19.31 -14.42
CA LEU A 448 10.17 -18.02 -15.07
C LEU A 448 8.77 -17.96 -15.66
N ILE A 449 8.09 -16.86 -15.44
CA ILE A 449 6.74 -16.59 -15.94
C ILE A 449 6.79 -15.41 -16.89
N GLU A 450 6.32 -15.58 -18.11
CA GLU A 450 6.27 -14.56 -19.16
C GLU A 450 4.85 -14.01 -19.24
N VAL A 451 4.75 -12.67 -19.14
CA VAL A 451 3.51 -11.90 -19.26
C VAL A 451 3.65 -10.95 -20.45
N LEU A 452 2.68 -10.92 -21.32
CA LEU A 452 2.60 -10.02 -22.47
C LEU A 452 1.23 -9.36 -22.52
N ASP A 453 1.20 -8.04 -22.62
CA ASP A 453 -0.05 -7.23 -22.66
C ASP A 453 -1.00 -7.52 -21.47
N GLY A 454 -0.46 -7.87 -20.28
CA GLY A 454 -1.23 -8.19 -19.09
C GLY A 454 -1.74 -9.63 -19.00
N GLU A 455 -1.40 -10.49 -19.96
CA GLU A 455 -1.78 -11.91 -19.99
C GLU A 455 -0.55 -12.80 -19.79
N MET A 456 -0.67 -13.85 -18.97
CA MET A 456 0.38 -14.87 -18.84
C MET A 456 0.44 -15.72 -20.10
N VAL A 457 1.59 -15.69 -20.81
CA VAL A 457 1.77 -16.39 -22.09
C VAL A 457 2.62 -17.66 -21.98
N ALA A 458 3.53 -17.75 -21.00
CA ALA A 458 4.38 -18.92 -20.83
C ALA A 458 4.89 -19.08 -19.39
N ILE A 459 5.21 -20.35 -19.04
CA ILE A 459 6.00 -20.73 -17.87
C ILE A 459 7.22 -21.48 -18.38
N TYR A 460 8.43 -21.05 -17.99
CA TYR A 460 9.68 -21.69 -18.33
C TYR A 460 10.25 -22.43 -17.13
N ASN A 461 10.41 -23.73 -17.27
CA ASN A 461 10.93 -24.65 -16.26
C ASN A 461 11.79 -25.76 -16.91
N SER A 462 12.10 -26.83 -16.20
CA SER A 462 12.93 -27.90 -16.69
C SER A 462 12.38 -28.65 -17.90
N ALA A 463 11.11 -28.51 -18.23
CA ALA A 463 10.48 -29.16 -19.37
C ALA A 463 10.72 -28.45 -20.70
N ASN A 464 10.95 -27.14 -20.72
CA ASN A 464 10.98 -26.33 -21.93
C ASN A 464 12.09 -25.28 -21.98
N SER A 465 13.01 -25.26 -21.00
CA SER A 465 14.11 -24.31 -20.94
C SER A 465 15.39 -24.96 -20.33
N THR A 466 16.42 -24.16 -20.09
CA THR A 466 17.61 -24.58 -19.35
C THR A 466 17.43 -24.47 -17.83
N VAL A 467 16.30 -23.95 -17.36
CA VAL A 467 15.99 -23.87 -15.94
C VAL A 467 15.84 -25.27 -15.38
N VAL A 468 16.53 -25.59 -14.30
CA VAL A 468 16.53 -26.93 -13.71
C VAL A 468 15.88 -26.94 -12.33
N GLU A 469 15.35 -28.08 -11.96
CA GLU A 469 14.86 -28.31 -10.60
C GLU A 469 16.01 -28.25 -9.59
N GLY A 470 15.86 -27.43 -8.57
CA GLY A 470 16.81 -27.27 -7.48
C GLY A 470 16.59 -28.29 -6.35
N ASP A 471 17.60 -28.52 -5.53
CA ASP A 471 17.52 -29.36 -4.34
C ASP A 471 16.96 -28.62 -3.13
N PHE A 472 15.64 -28.56 -3.04
CA PHE A 472 14.90 -27.96 -1.92
C PHE A 472 14.57 -28.97 -0.80
N GLY A 473 15.25 -30.11 -0.75
CA GLY A 473 15.05 -31.21 0.21
C GLY A 473 14.03 -32.23 -0.26
N SER A 474 12.79 -32.23 0.25
CA SER A 474 11.82 -33.28 -0.02
C SER A 474 11.06 -33.13 -1.33
N THR A 475 11.03 -31.94 -1.94
CA THR A 475 10.25 -31.67 -3.16
C THR A 475 11.10 -30.86 -4.13
N PRO A 476 11.40 -31.37 -5.32
CA PRO A 476 12.07 -30.60 -6.37
C PRO A 476 11.21 -29.38 -6.76
N ARG A 477 11.85 -28.22 -6.93
CA ARG A 477 11.19 -26.96 -7.31
C ARG A 477 12.10 -26.20 -8.26
N THR A 478 11.51 -25.32 -9.04
CA THR A 478 12.24 -24.49 -9.98
C THR A 478 12.29 -23.06 -9.45
N GLY A 479 13.25 -22.76 -8.58
CA GLY A 479 13.35 -21.46 -7.92
C GLY A 479 14.06 -20.42 -8.76
N VAL A 480 13.37 -19.34 -9.12
CA VAL A 480 13.94 -18.13 -9.77
C VAL A 480 13.76 -16.94 -8.84
N ALA A 481 14.90 -16.34 -8.40
CA ALA A 481 14.89 -15.29 -7.39
C ALA A 481 15.41 -13.93 -7.88
N GLY A 482 15.93 -13.86 -9.10
CA GLY A 482 16.41 -12.63 -9.72
C GLY A 482 16.17 -12.68 -11.22
N VAL A 483 15.73 -11.55 -11.77
CA VAL A 483 15.59 -11.29 -13.21
C VAL A 483 16.01 -9.86 -13.48
N ASP A 484 16.77 -9.62 -14.57
CA ASP A 484 17.06 -8.28 -15.06
C ASP A 484 17.40 -8.32 -16.55
N TYR A 485 16.99 -7.31 -17.30
CA TYR A 485 17.28 -7.18 -18.73
C TYR A 485 18.54 -6.36 -18.97
N ASP A 486 19.35 -6.79 -19.93
CA ASP A 486 20.37 -5.94 -20.49
C ASP A 486 19.79 -4.98 -21.54
N LYS A 487 20.58 -3.99 -21.96
CA LYS A 487 20.19 -3.00 -22.97
C LYS A 487 19.92 -3.59 -24.38
N PHE A 488 20.25 -4.85 -24.60
CA PHE A 488 20.03 -5.56 -25.87
C PHE A 488 18.79 -6.45 -25.84
N GLY A 489 18.06 -6.48 -24.72
CA GLY A 489 16.86 -7.29 -24.51
C GLY A 489 17.17 -8.75 -24.14
N ASN A 490 18.40 -9.07 -23.71
CA ASN A 490 18.66 -10.38 -23.10
C ASN A 490 18.27 -10.35 -21.63
N LEU A 491 17.54 -11.37 -21.16
CA LEU A 491 17.12 -11.52 -19.78
C LEU A 491 18.12 -12.38 -19.01
N TRP A 492 18.81 -11.80 -18.06
CA TRP A 492 19.62 -12.51 -17.09
C TRP A 492 18.77 -12.92 -15.90
N PHE A 493 18.94 -14.16 -15.42
CA PHE A 493 18.16 -14.66 -14.31
C PHE A 493 18.90 -15.71 -13.49
N THR A 494 18.45 -15.89 -12.27
CA THR A 494 19.04 -16.83 -11.32
C THR A 494 18.17 -18.05 -11.12
N ASN A 495 18.78 -19.24 -10.98
CA ASN A 495 18.11 -20.51 -10.70
C ASN A 495 18.69 -21.12 -9.42
N ALA A 496 17.94 -20.98 -8.33
CA ALA A 496 18.38 -21.33 -6.97
C ALA A 496 18.52 -22.83 -6.76
N TYR A 497 19.45 -23.23 -5.90
CA TYR A 497 19.76 -24.62 -5.56
C TYR A 497 20.04 -25.52 -6.76
N SER A 498 20.58 -24.93 -7.80
CA SER A 498 20.84 -25.56 -9.09
C SER A 498 22.32 -25.61 -9.37
N THR A 499 22.76 -26.56 -10.19
CA THR A 499 24.14 -26.61 -10.74
C THR A 499 24.38 -25.59 -11.85
N SER A 500 23.32 -24.91 -12.32
CA SER A 500 23.37 -23.84 -13.32
C SER A 500 22.71 -22.59 -12.74
N PRO A 501 23.34 -21.94 -11.73
CA PRO A 501 22.68 -20.93 -10.92
C PRO A 501 22.45 -19.61 -11.64
N LEU A 502 23.29 -19.24 -12.62
CA LEU A 502 23.14 -18.03 -13.45
C LEU A 502 22.87 -18.44 -14.89
N GLN A 503 21.87 -17.82 -15.51
CA GLN A 503 21.43 -18.13 -16.86
C GLN A 503 21.04 -16.85 -17.60
N VAL A 504 21.01 -16.93 -18.93
CA VAL A 504 20.51 -15.86 -19.80
C VAL A 504 19.53 -16.44 -20.83
N ARG A 505 18.43 -15.70 -21.05
CA ARG A 505 17.55 -15.87 -22.21
C ARG A 505 17.87 -14.76 -23.19
N LEU A 506 18.47 -15.10 -24.31
CA LEU A 506 18.78 -14.13 -25.36
C LEU A 506 17.51 -13.51 -25.95
N ALA A 507 17.65 -12.34 -26.56
CA ALA A 507 16.51 -11.63 -27.21
C ALA A 507 15.80 -12.49 -28.30
N ASP A 508 16.50 -13.47 -28.89
CA ASP A 508 15.91 -14.43 -29.85
C ASP A 508 15.15 -15.60 -29.16
N GLY A 509 15.09 -15.64 -27.83
CA GLY A 509 14.44 -16.68 -27.04
C GLY A 509 15.33 -17.88 -26.68
N THR A 510 16.60 -17.91 -27.08
CA THR A 510 17.55 -18.99 -26.75
C THR A 510 17.96 -18.90 -25.28
N PHE A 511 17.89 -20.01 -24.54
CA PHE A 511 18.34 -20.13 -23.16
C PHE A 511 19.76 -20.68 -23.09
N ILE A 512 20.61 -20.06 -22.28
CA ILE A 512 22.01 -20.46 -22.07
C ILE A 512 22.30 -20.45 -20.57
N ALA A 513 22.90 -21.51 -20.07
CA ALA A 513 23.35 -21.61 -18.68
C ALA A 513 24.84 -21.25 -18.61
N MET A 514 25.23 -20.41 -17.64
CA MET A 514 26.60 -20.01 -17.44
C MET A 514 27.37 -21.10 -16.70
N ASP A 515 28.62 -21.34 -17.12
CA ASP A 515 29.53 -22.30 -16.46
C ASP A 515 30.35 -21.57 -15.38
N LEU A 516 29.98 -21.76 -14.12
CA LEU A 516 30.69 -21.21 -12.96
C LEU A 516 31.64 -22.25 -12.32
N GLY A 517 31.93 -23.33 -13.02
CA GLY A 517 32.77 -24.43 -12.56
C GLY A 517 32.26 -25.07 -11.27
N ASP A 518 33.20 -25.54 -10.44
CA ASP A 518 32.89 -26.16 -9.13
C ASP A 518 32.62 -25.12 -8.02
N SER A 519 32.49 -23.83 -8.36
CA SER A 519 32.26 -22.75 -7.40
C SER A 519 30.86 -22.75 -6.79
N PHE A 520 29.90 -23.39 -7.48
CA PHE A 520 28.52 -23.55 -7.02
C PHE A 520 28.11 -25.02 -6.97
N THR A 521 27.30 -25.37 -6.00
CA THR A 521 26.69 -26.69 -5.84
C THR A 521 25.16 -26.57 -5.77
N SER A 522 24.47 -27.68 -5.88
CA SER A 522 23.00 -27.71 -5.72
C SER A 522 22.49 -27.32 -4.32
N ASN A 523 23.40 -27.09 -3.37
CA ASN A 523 23.05 -26.61 -2.01
C ASN A 523 23.21 -25.09 -1.85
N ASP A 524 23.76 -24.41 -2.86
CA ASP A 524 24.00 -22.97 -2.80
C ASP A 524 22.77 -22.21 -3.28
N ASN A 525 22.42 -21.19 -2.53
CA ASN A 525 21.30 -20.28 -2.87
C ASN A 525 21.83 -19.09 -3.66
N ILE A 526 21.00 -18.57 -4.55
CA ILE A 526 21.26 -17.40 -5.38
C ILE A 526 20.02 -16.52 -5.39
N GLY A 527 20.23 -15.19 -5.36
CA GLY A 527 19.17 -14.21 -5.20
C GLY A 527 18.99 -13.28 -6.39
N GLY A 528 18.81 -11.99 -6.11
CA GLY A 528 18.60 -10.96 -7.12
C GLY A 528 19.78 -10.80 -8.08
N VAL A 529 19.49 -10.29 -9.26
CA VAL A 529 20.49 -9.99 -10.31
C VAL A 529 20.33 -8.54 -10.77
N LYS A 530 21.42 -7.89 -11.10
CA LYS A 530 21.49 -6.57 -11.75
C LYS A 530 22.50 -6.59 -12.87
N VAL A 531 22.07 -6.13 -14.04
CA VAL A 531 22.94 -5.97 -15.21
C VAL A 531 23.34 -4.50 -15.36
N THR A 532 24.63 -4.22 -15.39
CA THR A 532 25.16 -2.85 -15.53
C THR A 532 25.25 -2.42 -16.98
N ARG A 533 25.38 -1.11 -17.23
CA ARG A 533 25.53 -0.53 -18.58
C ARG A 533 26.77 -1.06 -19.31
N ASP A 534 27.82 -1.41 -18.56
CA ASP A 534 29.05 -2.01 -19.11
C ASP A 534 28.86 -3.50 -19.43
N GLY A 535 27.75 -4.11 -18.98
CA GLY A 535 27.38 -5.50 -19.26
C GLY A 535 27.83 -6.49 -18.20
N TYR A 536 28.40 -6.06 -17.07
CA TYR A 536 28.63 -6.93 -15.92
C TYR A 536 27.32 -7.34 -15.27
N VAL A 537 27.26 -8.59 -14.81
CA VAL A 537 26.11 -9.16 -14.14
C VAL A 537 26.41 -9.33 -12.65
N TRP A 538 25.77 -8.54 -11.83
CA TRP A 538 25.94 -8.56 -10.38
C TRP A 538 24.85 -9.40 -9.74
N VAL A 539 25.22 -10.37 -8.93
CA VAL A 539 24.30 -11.34 -8.35
C VAL A 539 24.42 -11.36 -6.84
N ILE A 540 23.29 -11.23 -6.16
CA ILE A 540 23.20 -11.32 -4.70
C ILE A 540 23.28 -12.78 -4.28
N LEU A 541 24.20 -13.08 -3.35
CA LEU A 541 24.29 -14.38 -2.69
C LEU A 541 23.64 -14.27 -1.31
N PRO A 542 22.45 -14.83 -1.11
CA PRO A 542 21.69 -14.68 0.13
C PRO A 542 22.39 -15.30 1.34
N ARG A 543 21.81 -15.03 2.54
CA ARG A 543 22.27 -15.58 3.83
C ARG A 543 23.73 -15.28 4.16
N GLY A 544 24.22 -14.10 3.75
CA GLY A 544 25.59 -13.69 4.03
C GLY A 544 26.63 -14.26 3.07
N GLY A 545 26.25 -14.60 1.85
CA GLY A 545 27.15 -15.07 0.79
C GLY A 545 27.91 -13.94 0.09
N GLY A 546 27.51 -12.68 0.23
CA GLY A 546 28.09 -11.55 -0.46
C GLY A 546 27.56 -11.39 -1.89
N ILE A 547 28.43 -11.14 -2.87
CA ILE A 547 28.09 -10.86 -4.26
C ILE A 547 28.95 -11.72 -5.19
N LEU A 548 28.34 -12.24 -6.26
CA LEU A 548 29.02 -12.73 -7.45
C LEU A 548 28.95 -11.65 -8.52
N VAL A 549 30.09 -11.25 -9.12
CA VAL A 549 30.13 -10.44 -10.33
C VAL A 549 30.61 -11.34 -11.49
N TYR A 550 29.87 -11.31 -12.59
CA TYR A 550 30.13 -12.10 -13.78
C TYR A 550 30.34 -11.17 -14.98
N ASP A 551 31.42 -11.40 -15.73
CA ASP A 551 31.74 -10.69 -16.97
C ASP A 551 31.51 -11.63 -18.16
N PRO A 552 30.47 -11.42 -18.97
CA PRO A 552 30.21 -12.20 -20.18
C PRO A 552 31.11 -11.80 -21.36
N ALA A 553 32.16 -11.03 -21.15
CA ALA A 553 33.09 -10.51 -22.16
C ALA A 553 32.40 -9.82 -23.36
N GLY A 554 31.14 -9.32 -23.15
CA GLY A 554 30.30 -8.75 -24.22
C GLY A 554 29.68 -9.75 -25.17
N THR A 555 29.79 -11.04 -24.89
CA THR A 555 29.33 -12.15 -25.74
C THR A 555 28.47 -13.15 -24.95
N PRO A 556 27.24 -12.78 -24.47
CA PRO A 556 26.41 -13.62 -23.59
C PRO A 556 26.11 -15.04 -24.08
N GLY A 557 26.33 -15.28 -25.40
CA GLY A 557 26.16 -16.59 -26.03
C GLY A 557 27.38 -17.49 -26.04
N ILE A 558 28.54 -17.02 -25.54
CA ILE A 558 29.83 -17.74 -25.59
C ILE A 558 30.43 -17.75 -24.18
N THR A 559 30.41 -18.90 -23.55
CA THR A 559 30.83 -19.03 -22.13
C THR A 559 32.33 -19.33 -21.94
N SER A 560 33.12 -19.40 -23.01
CA SER A 560 34.51 -19.81 -22.94
C SER A 560 35.50 -18.64 -22.68
N ASP A 561 35.06 -17.43 -22.80
CA ASP A 561 35.79 -16.17 -22.59
C ASP A 561 35.27 -15.36 -21.37
N ASP A 562 34.33 -15.94 -20.64
CA ASP A 562 33.73 -15.34 -19.45
C ASP A 562 34.66 -15.39 -18.23
N ASP A 563 34.53 -14.44 -17.35
CA ASP A 563 35.20 -14.40 -16.04
C ASP A 563 34.22 -14.09 -14.92
N TRP A 564 34.55 -14.44 -13.67
CA TRP A 564 33.72 -14.13 -12.52
C TRP A 564 34.53 -13.94 -11.24
N ARG A 565 33.96 -13.17 -10.31
CA ARG A 565 34.63 -12.85 -9.03
C ARG A 565 33.60 -12.82 -7.89
N PHE A 566 34.04 -13.31 -6.71
CA PHE A 566 33.25 -13.15 -5.48
C PHE A 566 33.70 -11.92 -4.70
N LEU A 567 32.72 -11.15 -4.20
CA LEU A 567 32.92 -10.01 -3.32
C LEU A 567 32.33 -10.32 -1.94
N SER A 568 33.11 -10.02 -0.90
CA SER A 568 32.74 -10.29 0.49
C SER A 568 33.33 -9.22 1.43
N THR A 569 33.19 -9.43 2.74
CA THR A 569 33.82 -8.57 3.76
C THR A 569 35.35 -8.71 3.84
N SER A 570 35.92 -9.67 3.13
CA SER A 570 37.38 -9.83 3.05
C SER A 570 38.01 -8.69 2.25
N GLU A 571 39.13 -8.11 2.74
CA GLU A 571 39.91 -7.05 2.04
C GLU A 571 40.30 -7.47 0.63
N SER A 572 40.69 -8.74 0.42
CA SER A 572 41.05 -9.29 -0.89
C SER A 572 39.84 -9.64 -1.78
N GLN A 573 38.62 -9.49 -1.29
CA GLN A 573 37.36 -9.78 -1.99
C GLN A 573 36.40 -8.59 -1.91
N GLY A 574 36.84 -7.37 -2.07
CA GLY A 574 36.02 -6.19 -2.20
C GLY A 574 35.69 -5.46 -0.90
N ALA A 575 36.10 -5.95 0.27
CA ALA A 575 35.93 -5.28 1.58
C ALA A 575 34.51 -4.73 1.83
N LEU A 576 33.47 -5.48 1.53
CA LEU A 576 32.08 -5.09 1.81
C LEU A 576 31.87 -4.84 3.31
N PRO A 577 31.04 -3.87 3.74
CA PRO A 577 30.76 -3.65 5.16
C PRO A 577 29.94 -4.80 5.79
N SER A 578 29.20 -5.54 4.98
CA SER A 578 28.43 -6.71 5.36
C SER A 578 28.33 -7.69 4.19
N ASN A 579 28.27 -8.99 4.48
CA ASN A 579 27.96 -10.02 3.48
C ASN A 579 26.44 -10.18 3.26
N TYR A 580 25.61 -9.55 4.07
CA TYR A 580 24.16 -9.53 3.87
C TYR A 580 23.82 -8.39 2.91
N ILE A 581 23.50 -8.75 1.66
CA ILE A 581 23.23 -7.84 0.56
C ILE A 581 21.74 -7.92 0.22
N TYR A 582 21.11 -6.77 -0.01
CA TYR A 582 19.69 -6.65 -0.28
C TYR A 582 19.37 -5.97 -1.61
N SER A 583 20.20 -5.05 -2.05
CA SER A 583 20.02 -4.33 -3.33
C SER A 583 21.36 -3.97 -3.98
N ILE A 584 21.32 -3.85 -5.30
CA ILE A 584 22.45 -3.41 -6.14
C ILE A 584 21.88 -2.48 -7.20
N GLU A 585 22.46 -1.29 -7.36
CA GLU A 585 22.03 -0.33 -8.36
C GLU A 585 23.22 0.44 -8.94
N GLU A 586 23.17 0.77 -10.24
CA GLU A 586 24.16 1.56 -10.94
C GLU A 586 23.67 3.00 -11.08
N ASP A 587 24.46 3.96 -10.62
CA ASP A 587 24.12 5.37 -10.73
C ASP A 587 24.49 5.96 -12.11
N LEU A 588 24.20 7.25 -12.33
CA LEU A 588 24.42 7.89 -13.64
C LEU A 588 25.90 8.05 -13.98
N ASP A 589 26.78 8.03 -13.01
CA ASP A 589 28.26 8.09 -13.20
C ASP A 589 28.89 6.71 -13.42
N GLY A 590 28.12 5.62 -13.31
CA GLY A 590 28.59 4.24 -13.44
C GLY A 590 29.13 3.66 -12.13
N GLU A 591 28.86 4.31 -11.01
CA GLU A 591 29.20 3.82 -9.68
C GLU A 591 28.15 2.81 -9.22
N ILE A 592 28.58 1.72 -8.58
CA ILE A 592 27.66 0.68 -8.10
C ILE A 592 27.37 0.87 -6.62
N TRP A 593 26.13 1.15 -6.34
CA TRP A 593 25.60 1.30 -4.99
C TRP A 593 25.00 -0.01 -4.48
N ILE A 594 25.46 -0.42 -3.30
CA ILE A 594 25.08 -1.69 -2.67
C ILE A 594 24.33 -1.41 -1.37
N GLY A 595 23.11 -1.91 -1.26
CA GLY A 595 22.35 -1.93 0.00
C GLY A 595 22.76 -3.14 0.84
N THR A 596 23.29 -2.90 2.03
CA THR A 596 23.81 -3.96 2.92
C THR A 596 23.14 -3.96 4.29
N GLY A 597 23.40 -4.99 5.09
CA GLY A 597 22.99 -5.08 6.50
C GLY A 597 23.71 -4.08 7.43
N SER A 598 24.63 -3.25 6.92
CA SER A 598 25.41 -2.28 7.68
C SER A 598 25.58 -0.98 6.88
N GLY A 599 24.48 -0.44 6.40
CA GLY A 599 24.45 0.76 5.57
C GLY A 599 24.80 0.51 4.10
N PRO A 600 24.83 1.57 3.28
CA PRO A 600 25.20 1.47 1.87
C PRO A 600 26.71 1.36 1.69
N ALA A 601 27.12 0.74 0.57
CA ALA A 601 28.50 0.68 0.11
C ALA A 601 28.57 1.03 -1.38
N ILE A 602 29.71 1.56 -1.85
CA ILE A 602 29.90 2.04 -3.22
C ILE A 602 31.15 1.45 -3.81
N PHE A 603 31.06 0.99 -5.05
CA PHE A 603 32.19 0.71 -5.92
C PHE A 603 32.32 1.82 -6.96
N TYR A 604 33.32 2.68 -6.81
CA TYR A 604 33.58 3.83 -7.69
C TYR A 604 34.19 3.47 -9.05
N ARG A 605 34.80 2.28 -9.19
CA ARG A 605 35.53 1.84 -10.39
C ARG A 605 35.28 0.37 -10.66
N THR A 606 34.29 0.10 -11.47
CA THR A 606 33.92 -1.27 -11.83
C THR A 606 34.79 -1.86 -12.94
N GLU A 607 35.30 -1.04 -13.84
CA GLU A 607 36.17 -1.45 -14.93
C GLU A 607 37.49 -2.09 -14.48
N SER A 608 37.88 -1.94 -13.21
CA SER A 608 39.08 -2.56 -12.64
C SER A 608 38.80 -3.87 -11.88
N LEU A 609 37.55 -4.31 -11.80
CA LEU A 609 37.16 -5.51 -11.04
C LEU A 609 37.90 -6.78 -11.51
N PHE A 610 38.18 -6.92 -12.79
CA PHE A 610 38.83 -8.09 -13.40
C PHE A 610 40.29 -7.86 -13.74
N ASN A 611 40.92 -6.74 -13.28
CA ASN A 611 42.31 -6.44 -13.49
C ASN A 611 43.17 -6.91 -12.28
N ASP A 612 44.17 -7.73 -12.49
CA ASP A 612 45.02 -8.34 -11.46
C ASP A 612 45.79 -7.35 -10.59
N ASP A 613 46.01 -6.10 -11.06
CA ASP A 613 46.87 -5.11 -10.43
C ASP A 613 46.15 -4.12 -9.49
N ASN A 614 44.79 -4.14 -9.44
CA ASN A 614 44.01 -3.20 -8.61
C ASN A 614 43.04 -3.95 -7.72
N GLU A 615 43.20 -3.80 -6.41
CA GLU A 615 42.19 -4.21 -5.42
C GLU A 615 41.03 -3.21 -5.46
N THR A 616 39.97 -3.55 -6.20
CA THR A 616 38.71 -2.78 -6.15
C THR A 616 38.00 -3.09 -4.87
N THR A 617 37.86 -2.10 -3.99
CA THR A 617 37.18 -2.23 -2.69
C THR A 617 35.97 -1.34 -2.59
N ALA A 618 34.95 -1.84 -1.87
CA ALA A 618 33.81 -1.06 -1.50
C ALA A 618 34.19 0.09 -0.55
N SER A 619 33.55 1.21 -0.71
CA SER A 619 33.72 2.39 0.15
C SER A 619 32.40 2.64 0.90
N GLN A 620 32.52 3.02 2.16
CA GLN A 620 31.38 3.57 2.94
C GLN A 620 31.49 5.09 3.00
N ILE A 621 30.37 5.79 2.95
CA ILE A 621 30.33 7.25 3.01
C ILE A 621 30.47 7.69 4.47
N LEU A 622 31.47 8.54 4.74
CA LEU A 622 31.64 9.14 6.06
C LEU A 622 30.94 10.49 6.11
N ILE A 623 29.95 10.59 6.97
CA ILE A 623 29.19 11.82 7.21
C ILE A 623 29.51 12.40 8.58
N GLN A 624 29.26 13.71 8.75
CA GLN A 624 29.30 14.37 10.04
C GLN A 624 27.91 14.67 10.52
N GLN A 625 27.48 14.01 11.59
CA GLN A 625 26.18 14.21 12.22
C GLN A 625 26.37 14.55 13.70
N ASP A 626 25.71 15.60 14.19
CA ASP A 626 25.81 16.08 15.58
C ASP A 626 27.24 16.28 16.10
N GLY A 627 28.16 16.66 15.19
CA GLY A 627 29.57 16.89 15.48
C GLY A 627 30.44 15.63 15.55
N ASN A 628 29.88 14.45 15.33
CA ASN A 628 30.60 13.18 15.26
C ASN A 628 30.71 12.69 13.82
N TYR A 629 31.80 11.97 13.51
CA TYR A 629 31.94 11.27 12.25
C TYR A 629 31.40 9.84 12.40
N GLN A 630 30.54 9.42 11.47
CA GLN A 630 30.00 8.07 11.39
C GLN A 630 29.78 7.69 9.94
N TYR A 631 29.72 6.40 9.65
CA TYR A 631 29.32 5.96 8.33
C TYR A 631 27.83 6.14 8.11
N LEU A 632 27.46 6.55 6.90
CA LEU A 632 26.07 6.77 6.52
C LEU A 632 25.24 5.52 6.77
N LEU A 633 24.19 5.64 7.58
CA LEU A 633 23.25 4.56 7.90
C LEU A 633 23.92 3.26 8.38
N GLU A 634 25.08 3.30 9.05
CA GLU A 634 25.86 2.10 9.43
C GLU A 634 25.11 1.11 10.33
N THR A 635 24.08 1.57 11.05
CA THR A 635 23.23 0.74 11.91
C THR A 635 21.93 0.27 11.24
N GLU A 636 21.70 0.71 10.02
CA GLU A 636 20.48 0.41 9.27
C GLU A 636 20.72 -0.73 8.27
N THR A 637 19.74 -1.59 8.12
CA THR A 637 19.67 -2.49 6.96
C THR A 637 19.07 -1.75 5.79
N VAL A 638 19.87 -1.55 4.74
CA VAL A 638 19.43 -0.92 3.49
C VAL A 638 18.83 -1.99 2.57
N THR A 639 17.53 -1.94 2.40
CA THR A 639 16.75 -2.94 1.65
C THR A 639 16.62 -2.61 0.17
N ALA A 640 16.64 -1.33 -0.19
CA ALA A 640 16.55 -0.84 -1.55
C ALA A 640 17.44 0.37 -1.77
N VAL A 641 18.04 0.46 -2.94
CA VAL A 641 18.71 1.66 -3.46
C VAL A 641 18.23 1.84 -4.89
N VAL A 642 17.76 3.02 -5.25
CA VAL A 642 17.39 3.38 -6.63
C VAL A 642 17.84 4.82 -6.91
N ILE A 643 18.09 5.09 -8.18
CA ILE A 643 18.70 6.36 -8.64
C ILE A 643 17.63 7.13 -9.41
N ASP A 644 17.42 8.39 -9.08
CA ASP A 644 16.51 9.25 -9.85
C ASP A 644 17.19 9.99 -11.00
N GLY A 645 16.41 10.71 -11.79
CA GLY A 645 16.94 11.45 -12.95
C GLY A 645 17.93 12.57 -12.62
N GLY A 646 18.01 13.00 -11.36
CA GLY A 646 19.01 13.94 -10.84
C GLY A 646 20.20 13.27 -10.16
N ASN A 647 20.42 11.99 -10.40
CA ASN A 647 21.49 11.18 -9.77
C ASN A 647 21.38 11.07 -8.24
N ARG A 648 20.25 11.45 -7.64
CA ARG A 648 20.04 11.28 -6.20
C ARG A 648 19.75 9.83 -5.87
N LYS A 649 20.13 9.41 -4.66
CA LYS A 649 19.95 8.04 -4.20
C LYS A 649 18.76 7.96 -3.26
N TRP A 650 17.74 7.23 -3.67
CA TRP A 650 16.60 6.88 -2.82
C TRP A 650 16.90 5.57 -2.11
N VAL A 651 17.02 5.64 -0.79
CA VAL A 651 17.51 4.53 0.05
C VAL A 651 16.40 4.09 0.98
N GLY A 652 15.88 2.89 0.75
CA GLY A 652 14.92 2.23 1.62
C GLY A 652 15.60 1.46 2.74
N THR A 653 15.02 1.50 3.93
CA THR A 653 15.54 0.78 5.11
C THR A 653 14.52 -0.17 5.70
N SER A 654 14.97 -1.14 6.49
CA SER A 654 14.10 -2.11 7.14
C SER A 654 13.27 -1.54 8.31
N GLY A 655 13.63 -0.37 8.84
CA GLY A 655 12.98 0.17 10.05
C GLY A 655 12.87 1.68 10.16
N SER A 656 13.59 2.44 9.32
CA SER A 656 13.67 3.90 9.43
C SER A 656 13.02 4.65 8.25
N GLY A 657 12.36 3.94 7.33
CA GLY A 657 11.71 4.57 6.17
C GLY A 657 12.66 4.79 4.99
N VAL A 658 12.47 5.89 4.26
CA VAL A 658 13.19 6.23 3.02
C VAL A 658 14.03 7.48 3.23
N TYR A 659 15.32 7.39 2.86
CA TYR A 659 16.23 8.52 2.78
C TYR A 659 16.47 8.91 1.32
N VAL A 660 16.53 10.20 1.05
CA VAL A 660 16.93 10.75 -0.23
C VAL A 660 18.27 11.44 -0.03
N LEU A 661 19.29 10.94 -0.72
CA LEU A 661 20.64 11.45 -0.63
C LEU A 661 20.98 12.31 -1.86
N SER A 662 21.88 13.27 -1.69
CA SER A 662 22.46 14.05 -2.78
C SER A 662 23.15 13.14 -3.81
N GLU A 663 23.49 13.69 -4.96
CA GLU A 663 24.21 13.02 -6.04
C GLU A 663 25.47 12.29 -5.55
N ASP A 664 26.28 12.93 -4.72
CA ASP A 664 27.50 12.37 -4.13
C ASP A 664 27.24 11.50 -2.88
N GLY A 665 26.00 11.36 -2.43
CA GLY A 665 25.58 10.63 -1.24
C GLY A 665 25.98 11.25 0.10
N MET A 666 26.64 12.41 0.11
CA MET A 666 27.17 13.01 1.35
C MET A 666 26.15 13.77 2.17
N THR A 667 25.02 14.15 1.57
CA THR A 667 23.97 14.93 2.21
C THR A 667 22.64 14.16 2.19
N ILE A 668 21.97 14.10 3.34
CA ILE A 668 20.58 13.63 3.41
C ILE A 668 19.69 14.83 3.07
N GLU A 669 19.07 14.83 1.90
CA GLU A 669 18.19 15.89 1.42
C GLU A 669 16.79 15.74 2.00
N ASN A 670 16.28 14.51 2.07
CA ASN A 670 14.97 14.20 2.64
C ASN A 670 15.00 12.88 3.42
N HIS A 671 14.13 12.79 4.41
CA HIS A 671 13.86 11.57 5.17
C HIS A 671 12.36 11.41 5.38
N PHE A 672 11.78 10.36 4.83
CA PHE A 672 10.37 10.05 4.92
C PHE A 672 10.13 8.83 5.82
N SER A 673 9.36 9.02 6.85
CA SER A 673 8.94 7.97 7.79
C SER A 673 7.42 8.01 8.02
N SER A 674 6.87 7.00 8.65
CA SER A 674 5.45 6.97 9.03
C SER A 674 5.06 8.07 10.03
N GLU A 675 6.02 8.75 10.65
CA GLU A 675 5.78 9.84 11.59
C GLU A 675 5.66 11.20 10.89
N ASN A 676 6.42 11.41 9.81
CA ASN A 676 6.51 12.71 9.14
C ASN A 676 5.95 12.72 7.70
N SER A 677 5.47 11.57 7.21
CA SER A 677 4.96 11.43 5.85
C SER A 677 3.77 10.44 5.80
N PRO A 678 3.06 10.34 4.68
CA PRO A 678 2.00 9.35 4.51
C PRO A 678 2.44 7.89 4.37
N ILE A 679 3.74 7.57 4.43
CA ILE A 679 4.23 6.18 4.36
C ILE A 679 3.55 5.33 5.43
N PRO A 680 2.92 4.18 5.07
CA PRO A 680 2.12 3.39 6.02
C PRO A 680 2.97 2.55 6.99
N ALA A 681 4.25 2.31 6.67
CA ALA A 681 5.19 1.60 7.53
C ALA A 681 6.64 2.02 7.22
N ASN A 682 7.51 2.01 8.24
CA ASN A 682 8.94 2.32 8.09
C ASN A 682 9.76 1.17 7.50
N SER A 683 9.21 -0.05 7.48
CA SER A 683 9.83 -1.20 6.83
C SER A 683 9.61 -1.10 5.32
N ILE A 684 10.65 -0.68 4.60
CA ILE A 684 10.66 -0.57 3.15
C ILE A 684 11.13 -1.89 2.57
N LEU A 685 10.39 -2.42 1.62
CA LEU A 685 10.68 -3.68 0.95
C LEU A 685 11.41 -3.43 -0.37
N ASP A 686 10.93 -2.44 -1.13
CA ASP A 686 11.52 -2.05 -2.41
C ASP A 686 11.10 -0.63 -2.81
N ILE A 687 11.81 -0.06 -3.77
CA ILE A 687 11.49 1.25 -4.37
C ILE A 687 11.65 1.12 -5.89
N ALA A 688 10.75 1.74 -6.66
CA ALA A 688 10.88 1.86 -8.10
C ALA A 688 10.56 3.28 -8.56
N ILE A 689 11.22 3.76 -9.61
CA ILE A 689 11.06 5.12 -10.10
C ILE A 689 10.58 5.12 -11.55
N ASN A 690 9.48 5.83 -11.78
CA ASN A 690 9.08 6.19 -13.13
C ASN A 690 9.93 7.39 -13.60
N HIS A 691 10.98 7.11 -14.30
CA HIS A 691 11.90 8.14 -14.79
C HIS A 691 11.27 9.12 -15.79
N GLY A 692 10.15 8.74 -16.43
CA GLY A 692 9.47 9.61 -17.39
C GLY A 692 8.70 10.75 -16.74
N ASN A 693 8.13 10.53 -15.51
CA ASN A 693 7.35 11.54 -14.81
C ASN A 693 7.86 11.87 -13.41
N GLY A 694 8.90 11.20 -12.93
CA GLY A 694 9.49 11.41 -11.61
C GLY A 694 8.67 10.80 -10.46
N GLU A 695 7.71 9.91 -10.72
CA GLU A 695 6.96 9.25 -9.66
C GLU A 695 7.76 8.12 -9.04
N VAL A 696 7.97 8.20 -7.73
CA VAL A 696 8.71 7.24 -6.91
C VAL A 696 7.70 6.36 -6.18
N PHE A 697 7.66 5.09 -6.50
CA PHE A 697 6.84 4.08 -5.83
C PHE A 697 7.63 3.46 -4.68
N VAL A 698 7.05 3.45 -3.51
CA VAL A 698 7.63 2.90 -2.28
C VAL A 698 6.79 1.73 -1.82
N ALA A 699 7.35 0.54 -1.90
CA ALA A 699 6.78 -0.68 -1.35
C ALA A 699 7.13 -0.80 0.13
N THR A 700 6.13 -0.90 0.97
CA THR A 700 6.29 -1.09 2.41
C THR A 700 5.70 -2.44 2.83
N ALA A 701 5.99 -2.88 4.06
CA ALA A 701 5.37 -4.07 4.65
C ALA A 701 3.83 -3.98 4.75
N ARG A 702 3.23 -2.83 4.42
CA ARG A 702 1.78 -2.59 4.49
C ARG A 702 1.15 -2.15 3.16
N GLY A 703 1.89 -2.21 2.04
CA GLY A 703 1.39 -1.83 0.72
C GLY A 703 2.20 -0.72 0.08
N ILE A 704 1.71 -0.24 -1.05
CA ILE A 704 2.43 0.68 -1.94
C ILE A 704 1.89 2.10 -1.79
N ILE A 705 2.80 3.06 -1.76
CA ILE A 705 2.51 4.49 -1.84
C ILE A 705 3.44 5.13 -2.87
N SER A 706 3.04 6.20 -3.53
CA SER A 706 3.93 6.93 -4.44
C SER A 706 4.08 8.39 -4.07
N TYR A 707 5.25 8.93 -4.39
CA TYR A 707 5.62 10.33 -4.23
C TYR A 707 5.99 10.92 -5.59
N LEU A 708 5.45 12.08 -5.95
CA LEU A 708 5.87 12.75 -7.17
C LEU A 708 7.12 13.56 -6.92
N GLY A 709 8.26 13.04 -7.37
CA GLY A 709 9.58 13.60 -7.17
C GLY A 709 9.89 14.77 -8.11
N GLU A 710 10.99 15.44 -7.80
CA GLU A 710 11.48 16.64 -8.49
C GLU A 710 12.39 16.35 -9.67
N ALA A 711 12.76 15.06 -9.90
CA ALA A 711 13.70 14.66 -10.93
C ALA A 711 13.04 13.72 -11.95
N THR A 712 13.37 13.91 -13.23
CA THR A 712 12.97 13.05 -14.36
C THR A 712 14.18 12.77 -15.25
N ASN A 713 14.05 11.82 -16.18
CA ASN A 713 15.01 11.69 -17.26
C ASN A 713 15.09 13.00 -18.05
N TRP A 714 16.28 13.33 -18.52
CA TRP A 714 16.56 14.54 -19.29
C TRP A 714 16.46 14.32 -20.80
N ASP A 715 16.21 15.40 -21.53
CA ASP A 715 16.19 15.46 -22.98
C ASP A 715 17.31 16.41 -23.46
N PRO A 716 18.44 15.92 -23.99
CA PRO A 716 19.57 16.75 -24.44
C PRO A 716 19.19 17.73 -25.55
N GLU A 717 18.20 17.39 -26.36
CA GLU A 717 17.77 18.24 -27.47
C GLU A 717 16.74 19.30 -27.04
N MET A 718 16.11 19.11 -25.85
CA MET A 718 15.02 19.96 -25.35
C MET A 718 13.97 20.27 -26.44
N GLU A 719 13.60 19.23 -27.23
CA GLU A 719 12.72 19.42 -28.38
C GLU A 719 11.38 20.07 -28.03
N SER A 720 10.85 19.76 -26.83
CA SER A 720 9.61 20.37 -26.33
C SER A 720 9.62 20.48 -24.82
N ILE A 721 9.83 21.70 -24.32
CA ILE A 721 9.62 21.99 -22.92
C ILE A 721 8.17 22.39 -22.65
N PHE A 722 7.61 21.94 -21.53
CA PHE A 722 6.27 22.30 -21.10
C PHE A 722 6.23 22.67 -19.63
N VAL A 723 5.23 23.47 -19.26
CA VAL A 723 5.07 23.95 -17.87
C VAL A 723 3.69 23.59 -17.35
N PHE A 724 3.64 23.14 -16.12
CA PHE A 724 2.39 22.78 -15.46
C PHE A 724 2.40 23.13 -13.95
N PRO A 725 1.20 23.42 -13.38
CA PRO A 725 -0.03 23.65 -14.10
C PRO A 725 0.06 24.91 -14.98
N ASN A 726 -0.66 24.91 -16.11
CA ASN A 726 -0.75 26.08 -16.96
C ASN A 726 -2.15 26.14 -17.61
N PRO A 727 -3.01 27.09 -17.19
CA PRO A 727 -2.72 28.18 -16.25
C PRO A 727 -2.58 27.74 -14.78
N VAL A 728 -1.87 28.54 -13.98
CA VAL A 728 -1.90 28.47 -12.53
C VAL A 728 -3.14 29.22 -12.06
N ASP A 729 -4.10 28.55 -11.46
CA ASP A 729 -5.32 29.14 -10.92
C ASP A 729 -5.24 29.45 -9.42
N GLU A 730 -6.31 30.03 -8.86
CA GLU A 730 -6.37 30.41 -7.44
C GLU A 730 -6.40 29.21 -6.47
N PHE A 731 -6.71 28.02 -6.97
CA PHE A 731 -6.79 26.79 -6.14
C PHE A 731 -5.48 26.01 -6.12
N HIS A 732 -4.54 26.36 -7.02
CA HIS A 732 -3.26 25.67 -7.08
C HIS A 732 -2.44 25.93 -5.81
N GLN A 733 -2.11 24.84 -5.13
CA GLN A 733 -1.20 24.81 -3.98
C GLN A 733 -0.02 23.88 -4.34
N GLY A 734 1.14 24.47 -4.52
CA GLY A 734 2.33 23.73 -4.85
C GLY A 734 3.22 24.49 -5.83
N PRO A 735 4.38 23.92 -6.17
CA PRO A 735 5.29 24.54 -7.12
C PRO A 735 4.77 24.45 -8.56
N ILE A 736 5.38 25.26 -9.42
CA ILE A 736 5.20 25.27 -10.87
C ILE A 736 6.37 24.49 -11.44
N THR A 737 6.07 23.53 -12.32
CA THR A 737 7.06 22.58 -12.83
C THR A 737 7.30 22.82 -14.32
N VAL A 738 8.57 22.75 -14.72
CA VAL A 738 9.00 22.80 -16.13
C VAL A 738 9.67 21.47 -16.44
N ASP A 739 9.15 20.73 -17.41
CA ASP A 739 9.66 19.41 -17.84
C ASP A 739 10.17 19.45 -19.28
N GLY A 740 10.91 18.40 -19.67
CA GLY A 740 11.52 18.25 -20.98
C GLY A 740 12.84 19.02 -21.12
N LEU A 741 13.56 19.17 -20.02
CA LEU A 741 14.84 19.87 -19.93
C LEU A 741 16.00 18.91 -20.12
N ASP A 742 17.17 19.47 -20.46
CA ASP A 742 18.44 18.77 -20.35
C ASP A 742 18.95 18.79 -18.89
N PHE A 743 19.87 17.89 -18.59
CA PHE A 743 20.51 17.78 -17.29
C PHE A 743 21.21 19.08 -16.90
N GLU A 744 21.01 19.58 -15.69
CA GLU A 744 21.57 20.85 -15.16
C GLU A 744 21.24 22.09 -16.02
N SER A 745 20.08 22.13 -16.70
CA SER A 745 19.63 23.32 -17.44
C SER A 745 19.31 24.47 -16.50
N ILE A 746 19.66 25.69 -16.93
CA ILE A 746 19.28 26.92 -16.25
C ILE A 746 17.98 27.47 -16.85
N VAL A 747 16.95 27.60 -16.02
CA VAL A 747 15.62 28.07 -16.41
C VAL A 747 15.38 29.48 -15.90
N HIS A 748 15.26 30.44 -16.81
CA HIS A 748 14.92 31.81 -16.53
C HIS A 748 13.42 32.05 -16.72
N ILE A 749 12.76 32.53 -15.67
CA ILE A 749 11.36 32.95 -15.69
C ILE A 749 11.33 34.46 -15.82
N THR A 750 10.68 35.00 -16.88
CA THR A 750 10.59 36.44 -17.11
C THR A 750 9.14 36.90 -17.18
N ASP A 751 8.89 38.17 -16.84
CA ASP A 751 7.62 38.84 -17.12
C ASP A 751 7.50 39.16 -18.63
N ALA A 752 6.35 39.63 -19.04
CA ALA A 752 6.07 40.04 -20.44
C ALA A 752 6.95 41.21 -20.94
N ALA A 753 7.62 41.95 -20.05
CA ALA A 753 8.59 43.00 -20.38
C ALA A 753 10.03 42.47 -20.50
N GLY A 754 10.27 41.20 -20.28
CA GLY A 754 11.60 40.56 -20.32
C GLY A 754 12.42 40.73 -19.05
N ARG A 755 11.82 41.16 -17.94
CA ARG A 755 12.50 41.21 -16.66
C ARG A 755 12.48 39.83 -16.00
N VAL A 756 13.66 39.32 -15.63
CA VAL A 756 13.80 38.07 -14.91
C VAL A 756 13.16 38.21 -13.53
N VAL A 757 12.23 37.32 -13.18
CA VAL A 757 11.50 37.25 -11.92
C VAL A 757 11.89 36.02 -11.10
N GLY A 758 12.41 34.98 -11.73
CA GLY A 758 12.92 33.77 -11.08
C GLY A 758 13.99 33.10 -11.93
N VAL A 759 14.87 32.35 -11.29
CA VAL A 759 15.88 31.48 -11.92
C VAL A 759 15.92 30.19 -11.13
N VAL A 760 15.78 29.06 -11.81
CA VAL A 760 15.85 27.71 -11.19
C VAL A 760 16.73 26.81 -12.06
N GLU A 761 17.33 25.81 -11.46
CA GLU A 761 18.11 24.77 -12.17
C GLU A 761 17.27 23.51 -12.32
N SER A 762 17.48 22.76 -13.40
CA SER A 762 16.86 21.46 -13.56
C SER A 762 17.55 20.38 -12.74
N MET A 763 16.76 19.44 -12.27
CA MET A 763 17.18 18.18 -11.67
C MET A 763 16.82 17.05 -12.63
N GLY A 764 17.81 16.53 -13.36
CA GLY A 764 17.52 15.77 -14.56
C GLY A 764 16.74 16.62 -15.57
N GLY A 765 15.64 16.08 -16.09
CA GLY A 765 14.77 16.74 -17.08
C GLY A 765 13.74 17.72 -16.51
N ARG A 766 13.78 18.04 -15.21
CA ARG A 766 12.73 18.82 -14.52
C ARG A 766 13.32 19.98 -13.72
N ALA A 767 12.69 21.16 -13.80
CA ALA A 767 12.94 22.27 -12.91
C ALA A 767 11.65 22.67 -12.15
N VAL A 768 11.81 23.07 -10.91
CA VAL A 768 10.70 23.37 -10.00
C VAL A 768 10.81 24.81 -9.51
N TRP A 769 9.76 25.60 -9.73
CA TRP A 769 9.68 26.99 -9.28
C TRP A 769 8.53 27.15 -8.26
N ASP A 770 8.82 27.71 -7.12
CA ASP A 770 7.86 27.97 -6.03
C ASP A 770 6.82 29.04 -6.33
N GLY A 771 6.88 29.69 -7.51
CA GLY A 771 6.00 30.80 -7.88
C GLY A 771 6.32 32.12 -7.18
N LEU A 772 7.46 32.22 -6.49
CA LEU A 772 7.92 33.45 -5.86
C LEU A 772 8.88 34.21 -6.77
N MET A 773 8.81 35.54 -6.73
CA MET A 773 9.80 36.42 -7.33
C MET A 773 11.08 36.43 -6.50
N SER A 774 12.16 36.94 -7.06
CA SER A 774 13.47 37.05 -6.38
C SER A 774 13.45 37.88 -5.09
N ASP A 775 12.40 38.65 -4.84
CA ASP A 775 12.19 39.38 -3.58
C ASP A 775 11.34 38.59 -2.55
N GLY A 776 10.98 37.33 -2.84
CA GLY A 776 10.16 36.46 -2.00
C GLY A 776 8.65 36.72 -2.04
N THR A 777 8.19 37.60 -2.92
CA THR A 777 6.75 37.87 -3.09
C THR A 777 6.15 36.96 -4.17
N PRO A 778 4.87 36.55 -4.02
CA PRO A 778 4.21 35.77 -5.07
C PRO A 778 4.16 36.50 -6.42
N ALA A 779 4.43 35.74 -7.48
CA ALA A 779 4.36 36.27 -8.85
C ALA A 779 2.93 36.80 -9.16
N PRO A 780 2.78 38.04 -9.63
CA PRO A 780 1.48 38.60 -9.98
C PRO A 780 0.75 37.87 -11.10
N TYR A 781 -0.54 38.12 -11.27
CA TYR A 781 -1.31 37.68 -12.42
C TYR A 781 -0.67 38.17 -13.73
N GLY A 782 -0.56 37.28 -14.70
CA GLY A 782 0.04 37.66 -15.97
C GLY A 782 0.54 36.44 -16.78
N VAL A 783 1.14 36.78 -17.90
CA VAL A 783 1.85 35.82 -18.74
C VAL A 783 3.35 35.97 -18.52
N TYR A 784 3.97 34.84 -18.25
CA TYR A 784 5.42 34.71 -18.07
C TYR A 784 6.03 33.96 -19.24
N LEU A 785 7.26 34.28 -19.58
CA LEU A 785 8.04 33.55 -20.55
C LEU A 785 9.11 32.76 -19.80
N ILE A 786 9.22 31.49 -20.13
CA ILE A 786 10.18 30.56 -19.57
C ILE A 786 11.22 30.26 -20.63
N PHE A 787 12.49 30.48 -20.33
CA PHE A 787 13.64 30.20 -21.19
C PHE A 787 14.55 29.21 -20.48
N ALA A 788 14.79 28.07 -21.07
CA ALA A 788 15.74 27.08 -20.61
C ALA A 788 16.97 27.08 -21.51
N VAL A 789 18.11 26.93 -20.90
CA VAL A 789 19.41 26.86 -21.60
C VAL A 789 20.21 25.72 -20.95
N ASP A 790 20.78 24.83 -21.72
CA ASP A 790 21.68 23.80 -21.22
C ASP A 790 22.92 24.43 -20.51
N ARG A 791 23.64 23.67 -19.72
CA ARG A 791 24.81 24.14 -18.97
C ARG A 791 25.88 24.78 -19.85
N ASP A 792 26.06 24.27 -21.05
CA ASP A 792 27.09 24.73 -21.99
C ASP A 792 26.62 25.88 -22.90
N GLY A 793 25.33 26.20 -22.90
CA GLY A 793 24.73 27.26 -23.73
C GLY A 793 24.58 26.88 -25.21
N ASN A 794 24.59 25.58 -25.53
CA ASN A 794 24.49 25.07 -26.91
C ASN A 794 23.02 24.89 -27.34
N THR A 795 22.18 24.43 -26.42
CA THR A 795 20.78 24.15 -26.65
C THR A 795 19.91 25.09 -25.83
N SER A 796 18.80 25.55 -26.40
CA SER A 796 17.86 26.40 -25.67
C SER A 796 16.42 26.17 -26.14
N ALA A 797 15.49 26.22 -25.20
CA ALA A 797 14.08 26.11 -25.47
C ALA A 797 13.27 27.19 -24.73
N SER A 798 12.02 27.41 -25.15
CA SER A 798 11.16 28.38 -24.47
C SER A 798 9.69 27.97 -24.49
N THR A 799 8.97 28.31 -23.43
CA THR A 799 7.53 28.12 -23.32
C THR A 799 6.87 29.28 -22.58
N LYS A 800 5.56 29.21 -22.37
CA LYS A 800 4.77 30.26 -21.71
C LYS A 800 4.01 29.69 -20.53
N LEU A 801 3.92 30.51 -19.48
CA LEU A 801 3.13 30.24 -18.30
C LEU A 801 2.09 31.34 -18.10
N ALA A 802 0.86 31.00 -17.78
CA ALA A 802 -0.19 31.94 -17.37
C ALA A 802 -0.50 31.75 -15.89
N ILE A 803 -0.50 32.84 -15.13
CA ILE A 803 -0.95 32.87 -13.73
C ILE A 803 -2.25 33.66 -13.69
N THR A 804 -3.35 33.03 -13.24
CA THR A 804 -4.73 33.55 -13.32
C THR A 804 -5.44 33.58 -11.96
N ARG A 805 -4.71 33.65 -10.88
CA ARG A 805 -5.23 33.64 -9.50
C ARG A 805 -6.35 34.61 -9.26
#